data_321e5b1bee23b4b4b027bbc0a2b0dcb6
#
_entry.id   321e5b1bee23b4b4b027bbc0a2b0dcb6
#
_cell.length_a   1.000
_cell.length_b   1.000
_cell.length_c   1.000
_cell.angle_alpha   90.00
_cell.angle_beta   90.00
_cell.angle_gamma   90.00
#
_symmetry.space_group_name_H-M   'P 1'
#
loop_
_entity.id
_entity.type
_entity.pdbx_description
1 polymer ?
#
loop_
_entity_poly.entity_id
_entity_poly.type
_entity_poly.pdbx_seq_one_letter_code
_entity_poly.pdbx_strand_id
1 'polypeptide(L)'
;MAENIIKLPRLFGKYYLLELINVGGMAEVYKAKMFGVEGFEKIVAIKKILPEVAEDGDFISMFIDEAKIAVQLQHPNIVQILELGKIEDSFFIAMELVNGKDLKTIRKRLKKVEINMAVEQSAYIISQVCDGLDYAHRKTDEKMNPLNIVHRDISPQNIIISYEGNVKLIDFGIAKAKSKSTKTQAGMLKGKFSYMAPEQVAAMPLDRRSDIFSLGVVLFEMLTGKRLFLGKNDVETLEKIRKAEVPPPSVFNHDVAPELDRIVLKALARDRDERYQWASEFADDLKRHIFSLQRRFDRQDVMNFMSEFFADELEEDSAKLAEYAKLKMPKQQAPQIVAPTVRSDDDDDDDDHPSPRRRSGSGAKTWLILLAAMVGAAVLGVAGWNIVKDQQNAAALIVDSNVFATVVELDKNTTQHKRCETPCKLDGILPGQHEIELRKDGYITQQETLMLKTGETQTKVAKMFKVGEQTTMVEVRSEPGGARIFVNDKDSGFDTPFAVNVPAGVEVTIRVEKKGFLPVQQSLGVIPVTESRKVSFIMKDSKGKDPSTVKPIHEKKEEQIASKKEQHAEDGLKSDRAYLTVMTTPVTQVFIDDKAVGNSPIQRYELSPGEHKIRLRNSTYNIDKMVPVELKAGQHEKLVRNLF
;
A
#
# COMPACT_ATOMS: atom_id res chain seq x y z
N MET A 1 -3.61 -19.24 -15.08
CA MET A 1 -2.46 -19.90 -14.44
C MET A 1 -2.94 -20.39 -13.09
N ALA A 2 -2.85 -21.69 -12.83
CA ALA A 2 -3.29 -22.25 -11.57
C ALA A 2 -2.43 -21.61 -10.45
N GLU A 3 -3.06 -20.91 -9.51
CA GLU A 3 -2.44 -20.59 -8.24
C GLU A 3 -1.88 -21.90 -7.67
N ASN A 4 -0.55 -21.96 -7.55
CA ASN A 4 0.10 -22.99 -6.77
C ASN A 4 -0.28 -22.73 -5.30
N ILE A 5 -1.46 -23.20 -4.90
CA ILE A 5 -1.86 -23.24 -3.49
C ILE A 5 -0.84 -24.15 -2.84
N ILE A 6 0.12 -23.55 -2.16
CA ILE A 6 1.13 -24.28 -1.40
C ILE A 6 0.40 -25.12 -0.38
N LYS A 7 0.37 -26.44 -0.62
CA LYS A 7 -0.30 -27.39 0.29
C LYS A 7 0.49 -27.43 1.59
N LEU A 8 -0.07 -26.89 2.65
CA LEU A 8 0.47 -26.96 4.00
C LEU A 8 -0.18 -28.15 4.74
N PRO A 9 0.53 -28.79 5.69
CA PRO A 9 1.90 -28.52 6.10
C PRO A 9 2.95 -29.11 5.14
N ARG A 10 4.13 -28.46 5.02
CA ARG A 10 5.23 -28.93 4.15
C ARG A 10 6.61 -28.78 4.78
N LEU A 11 7.55 -29.62 4.35
CA LEU A 11 8.93 -29.56 4.78
C LEU A 11 9.68 -28.38 4.12
N PHE A 12 10.51 -27.69 4.89
CA PHE A 12 11.40 -26.64 4.46
C PHE A 12 12.72 -26.74 5.26
N GLY A 13 13.67 -27.50 4.75
CA GLY A 13 14.87 -27.88 5.47
C GLY A 13 14.56 -28.58 6.80
N LYS A 14 15.06 -28.04 7.92
CA LYS A 14 14.78 -28.51 9.28
C LYS A 14 13.45 -27.98 9.86
N TYR A 15 12.69 -27.22 9.08
CA TYR A 15 11.43 -26.64 9.49
C TYR A 15 10.26 -27.35 8.82
N TYR A 16 9.15 -27.43 9.50
CA TYR A 16 7.89 -27.89 8.96
C TYR A 16 6.90 -26.73 8.96
N LEU A 17 6.66 -26.14 7.78
CA LEU A 17 5.76 -25.01 7.61
C LEU A 17 4.33 -25.50 7.83
N LEU A 18 3.63 -24.93 8.81
CA LEU A 18 2.34 -25.40 9.31
C LEU A 18 1.17 -24.56 8.79
N GLU A 19 1.31 -23.26 8.88
CA GLU A 19 0.24 -22.28 8.58
C GLU A 19 0.86 -21.00 8.02
N LEU A 20 0.22 -20.39 7.03
CA LEU A 20 0.58 -19.08 6.51
C LEU A 20 -0.05 -18.00 7.40
N ILE A 21 0.77 -17.21 8.10
CA ILE A 21 0.32 -16.14 8.98
C ILE A 21 -0.01 -14.88 8.18
N ASN A 22 0.89 -14.50 7.26
CA ASN A 22 0.77 -13.25 6.52
C ASN A 22 1.54 -13.31 5.18
N VAL A 23 1.03 -12.59 4.18
CA VAL A 23 1.72 -12.33 2.92
C VAL A 23 1.94 -10.84 2.80
N GLY A 24 3.19 -10.43 2.85
CA GLY A 24 3.60 -9.04 2.59
C GLY A 24 4.04 -8.83 1.14
N GLY A 25 4.38 -7.60 0.79
CA GLY A 25 4.88 -7.28 -0.56
C GLY A 25 6.25 -7.89 -0.90
N MET A 26 6.95 -8.45 0.09
CA MET A 26 8.35 -8.86 -0.03
C MET A 26 8.63 -10.24 0.54
N ALA A 27 7.78 -10.71 1.45
CA ALA A 27 7.97 -11.98 2.16
C ALA A 27 6.63 -12.56 2.62
N GLU A 28 6.61 -13.87 2.73
CA GLU A 28 5.59 -14.67 3.39
C GLU A 28 6.04 -14.98 4.81
N VAL A 29 5.12 -14.93 5.76
CA VAL A 29 5.40 -15.30 7.16
C VAL A 29 4.59 -16.55 7.50
N TYR A 30 5.29 -17.60 7.90
CA TYR A 30 4.70 -18.89 8.26
C TYR A 30 4.87 -19.19 9.75
N LYS A 31 3.88 -19.84 10.35
CA LYS A 31 4.05 -20.61 11.58
C LYS A 31 4.72 -21.92 11.21
N ALA A 32 5.79 -22.29 11.88
CA ALA A 32 6.58 -23.47 11.55
C ALA A 32 7.01 -24.21 12.83
N LYS A 33 7.23 -25.53 12.70
CA LYS A 33 7.84 -26.37 13.72
C LYS A 33 9.30 -26.60 13.33
N MET A 34 10.22 -26.23 14.20
CA MET A 34 11.64 -26.52 14.07
C MET A 34 11.96 -27.82 14.78
N PHE A 35 12.69 -28.71 14.10
CA PHE A 35 13.19 -29.94 14.66
C PHE A 35 14.71 -29.83 14.88
N GLY A 36 15.15 -30.10 16.07
CA GLY A 36 16.56 -30.15 16.46
C GLY A 36 17.05 -31.56 16.75
N VAL A 37 18.27 -31.67 17.28
CA VAL A 37 18.85 -32.94 17.72
C VAL A 37 18.14 -33.48 18.97
N GLU A 38 18.20 -34.80 19.16
CA GLU A 38 17.66 -35.50 20.35
C GLU A 38 16.18 -35.21 20.67
N GLY A 39 15.38 -34.93 19.62
CA GLY A 39 13.95 -34.69 19.79
C GLY A 39 13.59 -33.27 20.25
N PHE A 40 14.55 -32.33 20.22
CA PHE A 40 14.22 -30.93 20.47
C PHE A 40 13.28 -30.39 19.41
N GLU A 41 12.17 -29.80 19.86
CA GLU A 41 11.15 -29.23 19.00
C GLU A 41 10.75 -27.84 19.50
N LYS A 42 10.56 -26.89 18.58
CA LYS A 42 10.11 -25.53 18.92
C LYS A 42 9.21 -24.98 17.81
N ILE A 43 8.10 -24.34 18.19
CA ILE A 43 7.29 -23.56 17.25
C ILE A 43 7.94 -22.19 17.06
N VAL A 44 8.09 -21.78 15.81
CA VAL A 44 8.78 -20.55 15.38
C VAL A 44 8.00 -19.86 14.28
N ALA A 45 8.32 -18.61 14.00
CA ALA A 45 7.87 -17.93 12.79
C ALA A 45 9.00 -17.95 11.74
N ILE A 46 8.63 -18.21 10.48
CA ILE A 46 9.56 -18.19 9.33
C ILE A 46 9.12 -17.09 8.39
N LYS A 47 9.95 -16.06 8.23
CA LYS A 47 9.79 -15.00 7.23
C LYS A 47 10.62 -15.39 6.00
N LYS A 48 9.95 -15.81 4.92
CA LYS A 48 10.55 -16.30 3.68
C LYS A 48 10.38 -15.25 2.59
N ILE A 49 11.46 -14.93 1.86
CA ILE A 49 11.39 -14.00 0.72
C ILE A 49 10.50 -14.60 -0.38
N LEU A 50 9.68 -13.75 -1.01
CA LEU A 50 8.90 -14.12 -2.18
C LEU A 50 9.82 -14.41 -3.37
N PRO A 51 9.51 -15.43 -4.20
CA PRO A 51 10.33 -15.77 -5.36
C PRO A 51 10.53 -14.60 -6.33
N GLU A 52 9.50 -13.78 -6.54
CA GLU A 52 9.52 -12.63 -7.44
C GLU A 52 10.49 -11.52 -6.97
N VAL A 53 10.82 -11.51 -5.69
CA VAL A 53 11.73 -10.55 -5.07
C VAL A 53 13.14 -11.14 -4.89
N ALA A 54 13.25 -12.46 -4.92
CA ALA A 54 14.51 -13.18 -4.76
C ALA A 54 15.46 -13.03 -5.98
N GLU A 55 15.00 -12.45 -7.09
CA GLU A 55 15.82 -12.14 -8.26
C GLU A 55 16.48 -10.75 -8.16
N ASP A 56 16.02 -9.88 -7.25
CA ASP A 56 16.57 -8.55 -7.02
C ASP A 56 17.70 -8.61 -5.98
N GLY A 57 18.94 -8.53 -6.46
CA GLY A 57 20.15 -8.60 -5.63
C GLY A 57 20.24 -7.50 -4.57
N ASP A 58 19.74 -6.30 -4.86
CA ASP A 58 19.71 -5.18 -3.91
C ASP A 58 18.76 -5.51 -2.76
N PHE A 59 17.64 -6.14 -3.09
CA PHE A 59 16.64 -6.56 -2.13
C PHE A 59 17.11 -7.66 -1.20
N ILE A 60 17.78 -8.68 -1.75
CA ILE A 60 18.40 -9.75 -0.96
C ILE A 60 19.44 -9.17 0.00
N SER A 61 20.30 -8.26 -0.51
CA SER A 61 21.32 -7.60 0.32
C SER A 61 20.67 -6.84 1.49
N MET A 62 19.58 -6.11 1.23
CA MET A 62 18.83 -5.39 2.26
C MET A 62 18.21 -6.33 3.31
N PHE A 63 17.62 -7.44 2.87
CA PHE A 63 17.03 -8.44 3.77
C PHE A 63 18.10 -9.09 4.68
N ILE A 64 19.25 -9.41 4.11
CA ILE A 64 20.38 -9.96 4.86
C ILE A 64 20.93 -8.94 5.86
N ASP A 65 21.09 -7.67 5.47
CA ASP A 65 21.60 -6.61 6.35
C ASP A 65 20.61 -6.34 7.50
N GLU A 66 19.28 -6.35 7.24
CA GLU A 66 18.25 -6.28 8.27
C GLU A 66 18.40 -7.42 9.28
N ALA A 67 18.50 -8.65 8.77
CA ALA A 67 18.63 -9.82 9.63
C ALA A 67 19.91 -9.81 10.46
N LYS A 68 21.07 -9.43 9.89
CA LYS A 68 22.37 -9.35 10.61
C LYS A 68 22.32 -8.39 11.80
N ILE A 69 21.61 -7.28 11.67
CA ILE A 69 21.46 -6.32 12.75
C ILE A 69 20.44 -6.84 13.78
N ALA A 70 19.29 -7.34 13.30
CA ALA A 70 18.25 -7.83 14.17
C ALA A 70 18.67 -9.05 15.03
N VAL A 71 19.55 -9.91 14.51
CA VAL A 71 20.14 -11.04 15.29
C VAL A 71 20.90 -10.56 16.53
N GLN A 72 21.51 -9.37 16.48
CA GLN A 72 22.26 -8.81 17.62
C GLN A 72 21.38 -8.22 18.72
N LEU A 73 20.07 -8.06 18.45
CA LEU A 73 19.13 -7.46 19.37
C LEU A 73 18.46 -8.53 20.24
N GLN A 74 18.79 -8.52 21.53
CA GLN A 74 18.21 -9.44 22.52
C GLN A 74 17.56 -8.61 23.63
N HIS A 75 16.25 -8.43 23.55
CA HIS A 75 15.49 -7.66 24.53
C HIS A 75 14.06 -8.21 24.67
N PRO A 76 13.45 -8.20 25.87
CA PRO A 76 12.10 -8.73 26.09
C PRO A 76 11.05 -8.08 25.19
N ASN A 77 11.23 -6.83 24.80
CA ASN A 77 10.29 -6.09 23.94
C ASN A 77 10.69 -6.06 22.45
N ILE A 78 11.66 -6.87 22.03
CA ILE A 78 12.04 -7.06 20.61
C ILE A 78 11.87 -8.54 20.27
N VAL A 79 11.33 -8.85 19.08
CA VAL A 79 11.26 -10.23 18.60
C VAL A 79 12.65 -10.76 18.35
N GLN A 80 12.97 -11.90 18.97
CA GLN A 80 14.26 -12.54 18.83
C GLN A 80 14.39 -13.24 17.48
N ILE A 81 15.40 -12.87 16.70
CA ILE A 81 15.82 -13.62 15.51
C ILE A 81 16.64 -14.82 15.98
N LEU A 82 16.28 -16.01 15.52
CA LEU A 82 16.93 -17.27 15.84
C LEU A 82 17.97 -17.66 14.78
N GLU A 83 17.65 -17.40 13.51
CA GLU A 83 18.50 -17.79 12.39
C GLU A 83 18.19 -16.96 11.15
N LEU A 84 19.24 -16.62 10.39
CA LEU A 84 19.17 -16.20 8.99
C LEU A 84 19.74 -17.34 8.16
N GLY A 85 19.00 -17.85 7.19
CA GLY A 85 19.43 -18.97 6.37
C GLY A 85 18.99 -18.88 4.93
N LYS A 86 19.51 -19.83 4.12
CA LYS A 86 19.09 -20.07 2.75
C LYS A 86 18.77 -21.56 2.61
N ILE A 87 17.58 -21.89 2.12
CA ILE A 87 17.17 -23.25 1.79
C ILE A 87 16.75 -23.23 0.33
N GLU A 88 17.35 -24.10 -0.49
CA GLU A 88 17.27 -24.05 -1.96
C GLU A 88 17.66 -22.63 -2.43
N ASP A 89 16.79 -21.95 -3.18
CA ASP A 89 17.02 -20.56 -3.63
C ASP A 89 16.31 -19.51 -2.80
N SER A 90 15.71 -19.90 -1.68
CA SER A 90 14.93 -18.99 -0.84
C SER A 90 15.69 -18.59 0.43
N PHE A 91 15.91 -17.29 0.62
CA PHE A 91 16.37 -16.74 1.90
C PHE A 91 15.22 -16.68 2.90
N PHE A 92 15.52 -16.93 4.16
CA PHE A 92 14.54 -16.88 5.24
C PHE A 92 15.16 -16.37 6.54
N ILE A 93 14.30 -15.83 7.39
CA ILE A 93 14.60 -15.50 8.78
C ILE A 93 13.69 -16.36 9.67
N ALA A 94 14.30 -17.14 10.56
CA ALA A 94 13.58 -17.82 11.63
C ALA A 94 13.59 -16.94 12.88
N MET A 95 12.45 -16.77 13.52
CA MET A 95 12.29 -15.92 14.70
C MET A 95 11.33 -16.55 15.72
N GLU A 96 11.34 -16.04 16.94
CA GLU A 96 10.36 -16.46 17.93
C GLU A 96 8.94 -16.20 17.43
N LEU A 97 8.05 -17.15 17.66
CA LEU A 97 6.63 -16.96 17.42
C LEU A 97 6.00 -16.22 18.61
N VAL A 98 5.46 -15.03 18.36
CA VAL A 98 4.67 -14.30 19.35
C VAL A 98 3.21 -14.70 19.19
N ASN A 99 2.70 -15.47 20.14
CA ASN A 99 1.30 -15.90 20.14
C ASN A 99 0.41 -14.76 20.64
N GLY A 100 -0.21 -14.02 19.72
CA GLY A 100 -0.98 -12.81 20.01
C GLY A 100 -1.49 -12.10 18.77
N LYS A 101 -1.77 -10.81 18.90
CA LYS A 101 -2.29 -9.99 17.79
C LYS A 101 -1.46 -8.71 17.63
N ASP A 102 -1.29 -8.26 16.40
CA ASP A 102 -0.70 -6.95 16.14
C ASP A 102 -1.65 -5.82 16.55
N LEU A 103 -1.10 -4.68 16.89
CA LEU A 103 -1.85 -3.53 17.40
C LEU A 103 -2.86 -2.97 16.37
N LYS A 104 -2.61 -3.14 15.06
CA LYS A 104 -3.57 -2.77 14.01
C LYS A 104 -4.83 -3.64 14.08
N THR A 105 -4.66 -4.95 14.28
CA THR A 105 -5.77 -5.91 14.44
C THR A 105 -6.56 -5.61 15.70
N ILE A 106 -5.88 -5.33 16.82
CA ILE A 106 -6.51 -4.94 18.09
C ILE A 106 -7.34 -3.66 17.87
N ARG A 107 -6.76 -2.62 17.29
CA ARG A 107 -7.46 -1.36 17.01
C ARG A 107 -8.66 -1.53 16.06
N LYS A 108 -8.53 -2.38 15.03
CA LYS A 108 -9.64 -2.69 14.12
C LYS A 108 -10.81 -3.34 14.87
N ARG A 109 -10.53 -4.23 15.81
CA ARG A 109 -11.55 -4.90 16.64
C ARG A 109 -12.20 -3.93 17.62
N LEU A 110 -11.41 -3.12 18.33
CA LEU A 110 -11.90 -2.07 19.24
C LEU A 110 -12.83 -1.10 18.50
N LYS A 111 -12.43 -0.65 17.32
CA LYS A 111 -13.27 0.21 16.47
C LYS A 111 -14.58 -0.46 16.04
N LYS A 112 -14.58 -1.78 15.82
CA LYS A 112 -15.79 -2.53 15.44
C LYS A 112 -16.83 -2.58 16.56
N VAL A 113 -16.36 -2.59 17.82
CA VAL A 113 -17.22 -2.60 19.02
C VAL A 113 -17.37 -1.22 19.65
N GLU A 114 -16.85 -0.18 18.99
CA GLU A 114 -16.95 1.25 19.39
C GLU A 114 -16.36 1.53 20.79
N ILE A 115 -15.30 0.79 21.17
CA ILE A 115 -14.56 0.95 22.44
C ILE A 115 -13.19 1.53 22.14
N ASN A 116 -12.73 2.48 22.94
CA ASN A 116 -11.35 2.94 22.93
C ASN A 116 -10.49 2.06 23.85
N MET A 117 -9.19 1.96 23.54
CA MET A 117 -8.24 1.36 24.47
C MET A 117 -8.12 2.24 25.71
N ALA A 118 -8.03 1.64 26.89
CA ALA A 118 -7.83 2.41 28.12
C ALA A 118 -6.54 3.26 28.03
N VAL A 119 -6.58 4.46 28.61
CA VAL A 119 -5.49 5.44 28.54
C VAL A 119 -4.22 4.85 29.17
N GLU A 120 -4.34 4.21 30.31
CA GLU A 120 -3.25 3.57 31.05
C GLU A 120 -2.65 2.41 30.25
N GLN A 121 -3.50 1.62 29.61
CA GLN A 121 -3.09 0.51 28.75
C GLN A 121 -2.29 1.01 27.56
N SER A 122 -2.74 2.08 26.93
CA SER A 122 -2.06 2.72 25.81
C SER A 122 -0.68 3.22 26.23
N ALA A 123 -0.60 3.92 27.35
CA ALA A 123 0.66 4.45 27.89
C ALA A 123 1.62 3.32 28.28
N TYR A 124 1.12 2.25 28.91
CA TYR A 124 1.93 1.08 29.26
C TYR A 124 2.52 0.39 28.02
N ILE A 125 1.69 0.05 27.03
CA ILE A 125 2.14 -0.61 25.80
C ILE A 125 3.24 0.21 25.12
N ILE A 126 3.03 1.52 24.98
CA ILE A 126 4.01 2.40 24.33
C ILE A 126 5.30 2.52 25.16
N SER A 127 5.21 2.53 26.50
CA SER A 127 6.41 2.53 27.35
C SER A 127 7.27 1.29 27.13
N GLN A 128 6.64 0.11 26.93
CA GLN A 128 7.34 -1.15 26.65
C GLN A 128 8.01 -1.13 25.26
N VAL A 129 7.36 -0.53 24.27
CA VAL A 129 7.98 -0.33 22.93
C VAL A 129 9.17 0.62 23.03
N CYS A 130 9.07 1.70 23.82
CA CYS A 130 10.18 2.62 24.08
C CYS A 130 11.39 1.89 24.70
N ASP A 131 11.17 0.97 25.66
CA ASP A 131 12.25 0.21 26.27
C ASP A 131 13.02 -0.64 25.22
N GLY A 132 12.29 -1.28 24.30
CA GLY A 132 12.89 -2.02 23.19
C GLY A 132 13.65 -1.10 22.20
N LEU A 133 13.08 0.06 21.87
CA LEU A 133 13.71 1.04 20.98
C LEU A 133 14.98 1.64 21.61
N ASP A 134 14.95 2.04 22.88
CA ASP A 134 16.12 2.62 23.56
C ASP A 134 17.28 1.63 23.60
N TYR A 135 16.99 0.34 23.87
CA TYR A 135 17.99 -0.72 23.78
C TYR A 135 18.61 -0.80 22.39
N ALA A 136 17.81 -0.80 21.32
CA ALA A 136 18.32 -0.86 19.95
C ALA A 136 19.10 0.40 19.57
N HIS A 137 18.62 1.59 19.94
CA HIS A 137 19.27 2.87 19.65
C HIS A 137 20.66 3.01 20.32
N ARG A 138 20.86 2.37 21.50
CA ARG A 138 22.12 2.40 22.25
C ARG A 138 23.06 1.23 21.92
N LYS A 139 22.65 0.32 21.03
CA LYS A 139 23.48 -0.85 20.73
C LYS A 139 24.80 -0.45 20.12
N THR A 140 25.89 -1.06 20.61
CA THR A 140 27.26 -0.90 20.12
C THR A 140 27.78 -2.19 19.51
N ASP A 141 28.80 -2.08 18.68
CA ASP A 141 29.62 -3.21 18.23
C ASP A 141 30.57 -3.71 19.35
N GLU A 142 31.36 -4.72 19.04
CA GLU A 142 32.35 -5.29 19.97
C GLU A 142 33.46 -4.29 20.37
N LYS A 143 33.66 -3.24 19.58
CA LYS A 143 34.63 -2.16 19.82
C LYS A 143 34.00 -0.94 20.51
N MET A 144 32.76 -1.07 20.99
CA MET A 144 31.98 -0.01 21.63
C MET A 144 31.60 1.15 20.72
N ASN A 145 31.69 1.01 19.38
CA ASN A 145 31.19 2.02 18.46
C ASN A 145 29.67 1.91 18.35
N PRO A 146 28.94 3.05 18.39
CA PRO A 146 27.49 3.05 18.23
C PRO A 146 27.08 2.47 16.87
N LEU A 147 26.18 1.51 16.85
CA LEU A 147 25.62 0.95 15.61
C LEU A 147 24.58 1.88 14.96
N ASN A 148 24.13 2.92 15.67
CA ASN A 148 23.14 3.92 15.21
C ASN A 148 21.91 3.26 14.57
N ILE A 149 21.41 2.21 15.20
CA ILE A 149 20.25 1.47 14.72
C ILE A 149 19.02 2.37 14.85
N VAL A 150 18.28 2.51 13.76
CA VAL A 150 16.99 3.21 13.69
C VAL A 150 15.98 2.24 13.07
N HIS A 151 14.82 2.10 13.67
CA HIS A 151 13.80 1.14 13.20
C HIS A 151 13.14 1.53 11.88
N ARG A 152 12.83 2.83 11.70
CA ARG A 152 12.31 3.46 10.45
C ARG A 152 10.94 3.01 9.97
N ASP A 153 10.32 2.02 10.58
CA ASP A 153 9.00 1.48 10.21
C ASP A 153 8.12 1.24 11.44
N ILE A 154 8.17 2.12 12.42
CA ILE A 154 7.27 2.04 13.58
C ILE A 154 5.84 2.26 13.10
N SER A 155 4.99 1.26 13.34
CA SER A 155 3.57 1.29 13.00
C SER A 155 2.81 0.23 13.80
N PRO A 156 1.47 0.32 13.91
CA PRO A 156 0.68 -0.67 14.66
C PRO A 156 0.78 -2.11 14.16
N GLN A 157 1.23 -2.33 12.92
CA GLN A 157 1.45 -3.66 12.37
C GLN A 157 2.71 -4.32 12.91
N ASN A 158 3.70 -3.51 13.31
CA ASN A 158 5.00 -3.96 13.77
C ASN A 158 5.10 -4.01 15.30
N ILE A 159 3.97 -3.86 16.01
CA ILE A 159 3.85 -4.02 17.46
C ILE A 159 2.87 -5.15 17.72
N ILE A 160 3.37 -6.26 18.27
CA ILE A 160 2.54 -7.43 18.63
C ILE A 160 2.37 -7.48 20.15
N ILE A 161 1.15 -7.74 20.59
CA ILE A 161 0.81 -7.99 21.98
C ILE A 161 0.43 -9.47 22.11
N SER A 162 1.22 -10.22 22.92
CA SER A 162 0.92 -11.62 23.16
C SER A 162 -0.28 -11.78 24.07
N TYR A 163 -0.93 -12.94 24.01
CA TYR A 163 -2.01 -13.29 24.96
C TYR A 163 -1.52 -13.35 26.41
N GLU A 164 -0.22 -13.44 26.64
CA GLU A 164 0.42 -13.38 27.96
C GLU A 164 0.75 -11.96 28.42
N GLY A 165 0.34 -10.93 27.65
CA GLY A 165 0.56 -9.53 27.95
C GLY A 165 1.96 -8.99 27.61
N ASN A 166 2.80 -9.75 26.89
CA ASN A 166 4.09 -9.25 26.45
C ASN A 166 3.93 -8.37 25.20
N VAL A 167 4.63 -7.24 25.18
CA VAL A 167 4.66 -6.31 24.03
C VAL A 167 5.96 -6.53 23.28
N LYS A 168 5.87 -6.83 21.98
CA LYS A 168 7.02 -7.16 21.13
C LYS A 168 7.04 -6.28 19.88
N LEU A 169 8.19 -5.68 19.61
CA LEU A 169 8.47 -4.96 18.36
C LEU A 169 9.09 -5.91 17.35
N ILE A 170 8.60 -5.88 16.11
CA ILE A 170 9.05 -6.72 15.00
C ILE A 170 9.55 -5.87 13.84
N ASP A 171 10.29 -6.49 12.92
CA ASP A 171 10.66 -5.94 11.60
C ASP A 171 11.37 -4.57 11.66
N PHE A 172 12.64 -4.56 12.07
CA PHE A 172 13.49 -3.37 11.97
C PHE A 172 13.71 -3.02 10.50
N GLY A 173 13.10 -1.93 10.01
CA GLY A 173 13.07 -1.52 8.60
C GLY A 173 14.40 -0.94 8.08
N ILE A 174 15.51 -1.57 8.40
CA ILE A 174 16.88 -1.13 8.07
C ILE A 174 17.10 -1.16 6.54
N ALA A 175 16.41 -2.07 5.86
CA ALA A 175 16.38 -2.18 4.41
C ALA A 175 15.95 -0.90 3.68
N LYS A 176 15.10 -0.07 4.29
CA LYS A 176 14.62 1.18 3.69
C LYS A 176 15.68 2.29 3.60
N ALA A 177 16.84 2.12 4.23
CA ALA A 177 17.90 3.14 4.28
C ALA A 177 18.71 3.26 3.00
N LYS A 178 18.90 2.18 2.26
CA LYS A 178 19.79 2.12 1.09
C LYS A 178 19.05 2.32 -0.24
N SER A 179 17.73 2.12 -0.28
CA SER A 179 16.96 2.33 -1.50
C SER A 179 16.75 3.83 -1.74
N LYS A 180 17.67 4.46 -2.47
CA LYS A 180 17.51 5.80 -3.05
C LYS A 180 16.39 5.87 -4.09
N SER A 181 15.83 4.75 -4.48
CA SER A 181 14.69 4.63 -5.37
C SER A 181 13.51 4.04 -4.61
N THR A 182 12.78 4.85 -3.87
CA THR A 182 11.40 4.54 -3.54
C THR A 182 10.58 4.49 -4.83
N LYS A 183 10.74 3.43 -5.62
CA LYS A 183 9.70 2.99 -6.52
C LYS A 183 8.58 2.46 -5.63
N THR A 184 7.80 3.39 -5.14
CA THR A 184 6.56 3.16 -4.43
C THR A 184 5.63 2.42 -5.39
N GLN A 185 5.46 1.12 -5.22
CA GLN A 185 4.34 0.41 -5.86
C GLN A 185 3.06 1.10 -5.36
N ALA A 186 2.55 1.98 -6.19
CA ALA A 186 1.31 2.69 -5.95
C ALA A 186 0.18 1.66 -5.82
N GLY A 187 -0.29 1.44 -4.61
CA GLY A 187 -1.38 0.50 -4.31
C GLY A 187 -1.19 -0.28 -3.01
N MET A 188 0.03 -0.74 -2.68
CA MET A 188 0.31 -1.44 -1.41
C MET A 188 0.61 -0.50 -0.23
N LEU A 189 0.84 0.78 -0.49
CA LEU A 189 1.29 1.76 0.52
C LEU A 189 0.18 2.63 1.09
N LYS A 190 -1.07 2.48 0.65
CA LYS A 190 -2.18 3.30 1.14
C LYS A 190 -2.32 3.19 2.67
N GLY A 191 -1.93 4.24 3.38
CA GLY A 191 -1.97 4.33 4.84
C GLY A 191 -0.66 3.99 5.58
N LYS A 192 0.41 3.54 4.89
CA LYS A 192 1.71 3.28 5.52
C LYS A 192 2.51 4.58 5.76
N PHE A 193 2.28 5.60 4.95
CA PHE A 193 2.90 6.92 5.10
C PHE A 193 2.49 7.64 6.38
N SER A 194 1.28 7.37 6.90
CA SER A 194 0.71 8.11 8.04
C SER A 194 1.53 8.06 9.33
N TYR A 195 2.52 7.18 9.43
CA TYR A 195 3.39 7.04 10.61
C TYR A 195 4.80 7.59 10.39
N MET A 196 5.11 8.12 9.19
CA MET A 196 6.43 8.68 8.91
C MET A 196 6.67 9.97 9.69
N ALA A 197 7.93 10.19 10.07
CA ALA A 197 8.35 11.47 10.63
C ALA A 197 8.53 12.52 9.52
N PRO A 198 8.45 13.84 9.82
CA PRO A 198 8.64 14.91 8.85
C PRO A 198 9.96 14.81 8.08
N GLU A 199 11.06 14.45 8.75
CA GLU A 199 12.37 14.24 8.14
C GLU A 199 12.41 13.01 7.20
N GLN A 200 11.62 11.97 7.45
CA GLN A 200 11.48 10.84 6.52
C GLN A 200 10.79 11.29 5.23
N VAL A 201 9.73 12.07 5.36
CA VAL A 201 9.00 12.63 4.21
C VAL A 201 9.85 13.61 3.43
N ALA A 202 10.75 14.33 4.11
CA ALA A 202 11.70 15.27 3.50
C ALA A 202 12.98 14.60 2.96
N ALA A 203 13.10 13.27 3.06
CA ALA A 203 14.29 12.50 2.68
C ALA A 203 15.60 13.03 3.33
N MET A 204 15.51 13.56 4.55
CA MET A 204 16.64 14.03 5.34
C MET A 204 17.34 12.85 6.04
N PRO A 205 18.59 13.01 6.51
CA PRO A 205 19.24 12.02 7.36
C PRO A 205 18.40 11.70 8.60
N LEU A 206 18.20 10.41 8.85
CA LEU A 206 17.36 9.91 9.94
C LEU A 206 18.21 9.54 11.14
N ASP A 207 17.66 9.80 12.33
CA ASP A 207 18.19 9.33 13.59
C ASP A 207 17.07 8.71 14.45
N ARG A 208 17.42 8.26 15.66
CA ARG A 208 16.49 7.63 16.61
C ARG A 208 15.23 8.43 16.92
N ARG A 209 15.25 9.76 16.78
CA ARG A 209 14.12 10.66 17.07
C ARG A 209 13.00 10.55 16.04
N SER A 210 13.29 9.98 14.86
CA SER A 210 12.27 9.64 13.87
C SER A 210 11.38 8.48 14.36
N ASP A 211 11.95 7.49 15.05
CA ASP A 211 11.17 6.40 15.65
C ASP A 211 10.29 6.91 16.80
N ILE A 212 10.80 7.87 17.60
CA ILE A 212 10.05 8.51 18.69
C ILE A 212 8.82 9.24 18.15
N PHE A 213 8.97 10.00 17.04
CA PHE A 213 7.85 10.64 16.39
C PHE A 213 6.80 9.62 15.90
N SER A 214 7.25 8.58 15.19
CA SER A 214 6.36 7.54 14.68
C SER A 214 5.61 6.82 15.82
N LEU A 215 6.28 6.58 16.94
CA LEU A 215 5.67 6.00 18.13
C LEU A 215 4.67 6.97 18.80
N GLY A 216 4.95 8.27 18.79
CA GLY A 216 4.01 9.31 19.20
C GLY A 216 2.72 9.30 18.38
N VAL A 217 2.82 9.10 17.04
CA VAL A 217 1.65 8.93 16.16
C VAL A 217 0.84 7.70 16.56
N VAL A 218 1.50 6.58 16.86
CA VAL A 218 0.82 5.36 17.33
C VAL A 218 0.09 5.61 18.64
N LEU A 219 0.74 6.26 19.62
CA LEU A 219 0.12 6.60 20.89
C LEU A 219 -1.10 7.51 20.72
N PHE A 220 -0.98 8.57 19.92
CA PHE A 220 -2.12 9.45 19.61
C PHE A 220 -3.31 8.66 19.08
N GLU A 221 -3.07 7.75 18.13
CA GLU A 221 -4.14 6.93 17.55
C GLU A 221 -4.74 5.92 18.55
N MET A 222 -3.94 5.41 19.49
CA MET A 222 -4.45 4.53 20.55
C MET A 222 -5.35 5.29 21.52
N LEU A 223 -4.95 6.49 21.92
CA LEU A 223 -5.70 7.33 22.85
C LEU A 223 -7.01 7.87 22.29
N THR A 224 -7.02 8.17 20.98
CA THR A 224 -8.15 8.88 20.35
C THR A 224 -9.01 8.01 19.44
N GLY A 225 -8.54 6.81 19.08
CA GLY A 225 -9.17 5.98 18.06
C GLY A 225 -9.09 6.56 16.62
N LYS A 226 -8.51 7.76 16.45
CA LYS A 226 -8.49 8.50 15.18
C LYS A 226 -7.10 8.46 14.54
N ARG A 227 -7.06 8.49 13.20
CA ARG A 227 -5.83 8.67 12.44
C ARG A 227 -5.36 10.12 12.54
N LEU A 228 -4.11 10.33 13.00
CA LEU A 228 -3.56 11.69 13.14
C LEU A 228 -3.29 12.32 11.77
N PHE A 229 -2.50 11.65 10.93
CA PHE A 229 -2.14 12.16 9.61
C PHE A 229 -2.82 11.35 8.51
N LEU A 230 -4.07 11.67 8.21
CA LEU A 230 -4.79 11.07 7.09
C LEU A 230 -5.37 12.16 6.20
N GLY A 231 -4.91 12.21 4.94
CA GLY A 231 -5.42 13.05 3.88
C GLY A 231 -6.40 12.28 2.98
N LYS A 232 -7.00 13.00 2.03
CA LYS A 232 -7.86 12.40 1.00
C LYS A 232 -7.04 11.52 0.05
N ASN A 233 -5.75 11.84 -0.11
CA ASN A 233 -4.76 11.12 -0.91
C ASN A 233 -3.40 11.13 -0.20
N ASP A 234 -2.41 10.45 -0.80
CA ASP A 234 -1.07 10.34 -0.22
C ASP A 234 -0.34 11.69 -0.17
N VAL A 235 -0.54 12.56 -1.15
CA VAL A 235 0.09 13.90 -1.18
C VAL A 235 -0.39 14.75 -0.01
N GLU A 236 -1.69 14.81 0.21
CA GLU A 236 -2.28 15.53 1.36
C GLU A 236 -1.82 14.92 2.70
N THR A 237 -1.67 13.60 2.76
CA THR A 237 -1.14 12.91 3.94
C THR A 237 0.30 13.34 4.22
N LEU A 238 1.16 13.36 3.20
CA LEU A 238 2.55 13.79 3.31
C LEU A 238 2.66 15.28 3.69
N GLU A 239 1.77 16.13 3.18
CA GLU A 239 1.72 17.56 3.56
C GLU A 239 1.35 17.74 5.03
N LYS A 240 0.35 17.00 5.54
CA LYS A 240 -0.01 17.02 6.96
C LYS A 240 1.16 16.60 7.85
N ILE A 241 1.90 15.56 7.47
CA ILE A 241 3.10 15.13 8.19
C ILE A 241 4.18 16.20 8.18
N ARG A 242 4.43 16.85 7.04
CA ARG A 242 5.44 17.93 6.94
C ARG A 242 5.11 19.11 7.84
N LYS A 243 3.84 19.45 7.99
CA LYS A 243 3.39 20.52 8.90
C LYS A 243 3.48 20.09 10.35
N ALA A 244 3.21 18.82 10.64
CA ALA A 244 3.14 18.23 11.98
C ALA A 244 2.27 19.07 12.95
N GLU A 245 1.13 19.59 12.47
CA GLU A 245 0.14 20.25 13.29
C GLU A 245 -0.66 19.20 14.06
N VAL A 246 -0.43 19.10 15.36
CA VAL A 246 -0.98 18.05 16.21
C VAL A 246 -1.89 18.67 17.26
N PRO A 247 -3.19 18.37 17.24
CA PRO A 247 -4.09 18.76 18.32
C PRO A 247 -3.86 17.89 19.57
N PRO A 248 -4.07 18.41 20.78
CA PRO A 248 -4.01 17.60 22.00
C PRO A 248 -4.97 16.39 21.92
N PRO A 249 -4.56 15.18 22.31
CA PRO A 249 -5.44 14.01 22.38
C PRO A 249 -6.71 14.22 23.19
N SER A 250 -6.66 15.03 24.27
CA SER A 250 -7.80 15.36 25.12
C SER A 250 -8.97 16.03 24.39
N VAL A 251 -8.72 16.70 23.26
CA VAL A 251 -9.77 17.25 22.38
C VAL A 251 -10.69 16.14 21.82
N PHE A 252 -10.18 14.92 21.71
CA PHE A 252 -10.91 13.79 21.13
C PHE A 252 -11.31 12.75 22.16
N ASN A 253 -10.61 12.68 23.28
CA ASN A 253 -10.85 11.75 24.37
C ASN A 253 -10.65 12.47 25.71
N HIS A 254 -11.75 12.77 26.40
CA HIS A 254 -11.73 13.52 27.65
C HIS A 254 -11.10 12.76 28.83
N ASP A 255 -10.88 11.44 28.70
CA ASP A 255 -10.18 10.64 29.70
C ASP A 255 -8.65 10.89 29.68
N VAL A 256 -8.16 11.57 28.67
CA VAL A 256 -6.74 11.92 28.54
C VAL A 256 -6.42 13.13 29.42
N ALA A 257 -5.57 12.92 30.41
CA ALA A 257 -5.11 13.98 31.31
C ALA A 257 -4.18 14.99 30.59
N PRO A 258 -4.15 16.29 31.00
CA PRO A 258 -3.29 17.30 30.40
C PRO A 258 -1.80 16.93 30.37
N GLU A 259 -1.33 16.17 31.36
CA GLU A 259 0.06 15.69 31.41
C GLU A 259 0.35 14.71 30.23
N LEU A 260 -0.60 13.86 29.87
CA LEU A 260 -0.43 12.93 28.74
C LEU A 260 -0.50 13.67 27.41
N ASP A 261 -1.32 14.75 27.29
CA ASP A 261 -1.27 15.65 26.13
C ASP A 261 0.15 16.22 25.94
N ARG A 262 0.75 16.76 27.03
CA ARG A 262 2.14 17.27 27.01
C ARG A 262 3.12 16.21 26.52
N ILE A 263 3.00 14.98 27.01
CA ILE A 263 3.88 13.87 26.63
C ILE A 263 3.75 13.55 25.14
N VAL A 264 2.52 13.44 24.64
CA VAL A 264 2.24 13.14 23.22
C VAL A 264 2.74 14.28 22.31
N LEU A 265 2.43 15.54 22.65
CA LEU A 265 2.83 16.70 21.87
C LEU A 265 4.35 16.86 21.82
N LYS A 266 5.07 16.56 22.91
CA LYS A 266 6.55 16.55 22.91
C LYS A 266 7.11 15.47 21.98
N ALA A 267 6.57 14.25 22.00
CA ALA A 267 7.01 13.20 21.08
C ALA A 267 6.76 13.58 19.61
N LEU A 268 5.68 14.33 19.33
CA LEU A 268 5.22 14.74 18.01
C LEU A 268 5.68 16.16 17.60
N ALA A 269 6.59 16.78 18.32
CA ALA A 269 7.14 18.06 17.95
C ALA A 269 7.75 17.99 16.53
N ARG A 270 7.48 19.02 15.71
CA ARG A 270 7.98 19.08 14.33
C ARG A 270 9.50 19.10 14.29
N ASP A 271 10.11 19.96 15.14
CA ASP A 271 11.55 20.02 15.31
C ASP A 271 12.02 18.81 16.12
N ARG A 272 13.03 18.11 15.61
CA ARG A 272 13.63 16.96 16.28
C ARG A 272 14.28 17.31 17.61
N ASP A 273 14.82 18.54 17.73
CA ASP A 273 15.52 18.99 18.93
C ASP A 273 14.55 19.29 20.08
N GLU A 274 13.27 19.55 19.77
CA GLU A 274 12.19 19.74 20.75
C GLU A 274 11.56 18.41 21.23
N ARG A 275 11.84 17.29 20.53
CA ARG A 275 11.36 15.96 20.92
C ARG A 275 12.14 15.38 22.10
N TYR A 276 11.70 14.23 22.58
CA TYR A 276 12.54 13.37 23.41
C TYR A 276 13.80 12.99 22.64
N GLN A 277 14.96 13.08 23.28
CA GLN A 277 16.23 12.76 22.63
C GLN A 277 16.55 11.28 22.67
N TRP A 278 15.99 10.57 23.64
CA TRP A 278 16.07 9.11 23.80
C TRP A 278 14.68 8.53 24.06
N ALA A 279 14.47 7.29 23.60
CA ALA A 279 13.19 6.61 23.82
C ALA A 279 12.95 6.30 25.31
N SER A 280 14.02 6.12 26.10
CA SER A 280 13.92 6.00 27.55
C SER A 280 13.31 7.23 28.23
N GLU A 281 13.61 8.46 27.77
CA GLU A 281 12.99 9.68 28.31
C GLU A 281 11.47 9.68 28.10
N PHE A 282 11.03 9.23 26.92
CA PHE A 282 9.62 9.08 26.60
C PHE A 282 8.96 7.98 27.48
N ALA A 283 9.64 6.83 27.63
CA ALA A 283 9.19 5.76 28.52
C ALA A 283 9.04 6.25 29.96
N ASP A 284 10.01 7.02 30.46
CA ASP A 284 10.02 7.51 31.84
C ASP A 284 8.86 8.49 32.13
N ASP A 285 8.54 9.37 31.17
CA ASP A 285 7.39 10.27 31.30
C ASP A 285 6.07 9.47 31.32
N LEU A 286 5.92 8.45 30.43
CA LEU A 286 4.75 7.57 30.42
C LEU A 286 4.64 6.76 31.71
N LYS A 287 5.74 6.17 32.18
CA LYS A 287 5.75 5.39 33.44
C LYS A 287 5.43 6.27 34.65
N ARG A 288 5.95 7.50 34.70
CA ARG A 288 5.59 8.48 35.75
C ARG A 288 4.12 8.84 35.72
N HIS A 289 3.56 9.05 34.52
CA HIS A 289 2.13 9.29 34.37
C HIS A 289 1.30 8.11 34.89
N ILE A 290 1.60 6.87 34.48
CA ILE A 290 0.92 5.65 34.97
C ILE A 290 1.03 5.54 36.48
N PHE A 291 2.21 5.78 37.03
CA PHE A 291 2.45 5.70 38.49
C PHE A 291 1.70 6.77 39.28
N SER A 292 1.44 7.95 38.69
CA SER A 292 0.64 9.02 39.32
C SER A 292 -0.85 8.70 39.43
N LEU A 293 -1.33 7.71 38.65
CA LEU A 293 -2.69 7.22 38.75
C LEU A 293 -2.79 6.31 39.98
N GLN A 294 -3.86 6.42 40.73
CA GLN A 294 -4.05 5.65 41.96
C GLN A 294 -4.14 4.14 41.75
N ARG A 295 -4.25 3.69 40.49
CA ARG A 295 -4.28 2.28 40.09
C ARG A 295 -2.95 1.91 39.39
N ARG A 296 -2.29 0.89 39.94
CA ARG A 296 -1.14 0.26 39.29
C ARG A 296 -1.61 -0.48 38.02
N PHE A 297 -0.96 -0.22 36.89
CA PHE A 297 -1.20 -0.90 35.64
C PHE A 297 0.08 -1.63 35.21
N ASP A 298 -0.03 -2.92 34.86
CA ASP A 298 1.12 -3.76 34.55
C ASP A 298 0.80 -4.79 33.44
N ARG A 299 1.73 -5.72 33.23
CA ARG A 299 1.60 -6.79 32.23
C ARG A 299 0.36 -7.66 32.44
N GLN A 300 -0.04 -7.88 33.70
CA GLN A 300 -1.21 -8.70 34.04
C GLN A 300 -2.51 -8.05 33.50
N ASP A 301 -2.62 -6.73 33.57
CA ASP A 301 -3.77 -6.00 33.02
C ASP A 301 -3.86 -6.15 31.51
N VAL A 302 -2.71 -6.11 30.81
CA VAL A 302 -2.65 -6.35 29.35
C VAL A 302 -3.03 -7.80 29.03
N MET A 303 -2.54 -8.76 29.82
CA MET A 303 -2.89 -10.18 29.68
C MET A 303 -4.39 -10.40 29.83
N ASN A 304 -5.00 -9.83 30.88
CA ASN A 304 -6.44 -9.93 31.14
C ASN A 304 -7.23 -9.35 29.95
N PHE A 305 -6.86 -8.16 29.49
CA PHE A 305 -7.48 -7.55 28.31
C PHE A 305 -7.39 -8.45 27.07
N MET A 306 -6.21 -9.00 26.79
CA MET A 306 -6.03 -9.86 25.61
C MET A 306 -6.83 -11.17 25.74
N SER A 307 -6.86 -11.77 26.93
CA SER A 307 -7.59 -13.02 27.19
C SER A 307 -9.11 -12.84 27.11
N GLU A 308 -9.63 -11.72 27.59
CA GLU A 308 -11.07 -11.42 27.54
C GLU A 308 -11.49 -10.99 26.14
N PHE A 309 -10.73 -10.08 25.52
CA PHE A 309 -11.11 -9.45 24.27
C PHE A 309 -10.89 -10.33 23.04
N PHE A 310 -10.00 -11.33 23.15
CA PHE A 310 -9.67 -12.30 22.11
C PHE A 310 -9.84 -13.75 22.61
N ALA A 311 -10.84 -14.02 23.46
CA ALA A 311 -11.05 -15.33 24.08
C ALA A 311 -11.22 -16.45 23.02
N ASP A 312 -12.05 -16.23 22.02
CA ASP A 312 -12.33 -17.20 20.96
C ASP A 312 -11.06 -17.53 20.14
N GLU A 313 -10.32 -16.48 19.74
CA GLU A 313 -9.08 -16.66 18.98
C GLU A 313 -7.95 -17.27 19.84
N LEU A 314 -7.92 -16.99 21.14
CA LEU A 314 -6.98 -17.61 22.06
C LEU A 314 -7.23 -19.11 22.17
N GLU A 315 -8.49 -19.53 22.27
CA GLU A 315 -8.88 -20.94 22.32
C GLU A 315 -8.52 -21.65 21.00
N GLU A 316 -8.86 -21.03 19.86
CA GLU A 316 -8.52 -21.56 18.53
C GLU A 316 -7.01 -21.68 18.31
N ASP A 317 -6.25 -20.61 18.60
CA ASP A 317 -4.79 -20.59 18.44
C ASP A 317 -4.13 -21.62 19.38
N SER A 318 -4.65 -21.79 20.61
CA SER A 318 -4.15 -22.76 21.59
C SER A 318 -4.43 -24.20 21.15
N ALA A 319 -5.62 -24.48 20.62
CA ALA A 319 -5.96 -25.79 20.09
C ALA A 319 -5.06 -26.18 18.90
N LYS A 320 -4.83 -25.23 17.97
CA LYS A 320 -3.91 -25.42 16.83
C LYS A 320 -2.48 -25.68 17.31
N LEU A 321 -1.98 -24.93 18.28
CA LEU A 321 -0.64 -25.13 18.84
C LEU A 321 -0.51 -26.51 19.48
N ALA A 322 -1.54 -26.98 20.19
CA ALA A 322 -1.56 -28.32 20.78
C ALA A 322 -1.58 -29.43 19.69
N GLU A 323 -2.24 -29.19 18.55
CA GLU A 323 -2.19 -30.09 17.41
C GLU A 323 -0.80 -30.11 16.76
N TYR A 324 -0.22 -28.94 16.52
CA TYR A 324 1.13 -28.81 15.94
C TYR A 324 2.22 -29.42 16.84
N ALA A 325 2.05 -29.38 18.15
CA ALA A 325 2.96 -30.03 19.09
C ALA A 325 3.04 -31.56 18.86
N LYS A 326 1.94 -32.20 18.41
CA LYS A 326 1.87 -33.66 18.16
C LYS A 326 2.51 -34.07 16.83
N LEU A 327 2.72 -33.14 15.89
CA LEU A 327 3.30 -33.45 14.59
C LEU A 327 4.76 -33.88 14.72
N LYS A 328 5.09 -35.03 14.16
CA LYS A 328 6.47 -35.56 14.07
C LYS A 328 7.08 -35.17 12.74
N MET A 329 8.42 -35.12 12.70
CA MET A 329 9.15 -34.90 11.44
C MET A 329 8.76 -35.99 10.44
N PRO A 330 8.33 -35.65 9.21
CA PRO A 330 8.09 -36.62 8.18
C PRO A 330 9.38 -37.40 7.92
N LYS A 331 9.30 -38.73 7.85
CA LYS A 331 10.45 -39.54 7.43
C LYS A 331 10.82 -39.14 6.01
N GLN A 332 11.95 -38.47 5.83
CA GLN A 332 12.53 -38.25 4.51
C GLN A 332 12.76 -39.63 3.88
N GLN A 333 12.15 -39.90 2.74
CA GLN A 333 12.67 -40.92 1.84
C GLN A 333 14.07 -40.43 1.45
N ALA A 334 15.11 -41.13 1.91
CA ALA A 334 16.47 -40.83 1.51
C ALA A 334 16.53 -40.81 -0.02
N PRO A 335 17.14 -39.77 -0.64
CA PRO A 335 17.34 -39.80 -2.08
C PRO A 335 18.11 -41.09 -2.39
N GLN A 336 17.57 -41.91 -3.27
CA GLN A 336 18.29 -43.03 -3.83
C GLN A 336 19.52 -42.45 -4.55
N ILE A 337 20.66 -42.62 -3.94
CA ILE A 337 21.96 -42.35 -4.58
C ILE A 337 22.08 -43.40 -5.67
N VAL A 338 21.72 -43.04 -6.89
CA VAL A 338 22.12 -43.78 -8.07
C VAL A 338 23.61 -43.54 -8.19
N ALA A 339 24.42 -44.54 -7.78
CA ALA A 339 25.85 -44.53 -7.95
C ALA A 339 26.15 -44.36 -9.45
N PRO A 340 27.00 -43.41 -9.85
CA PRO A 340 27.44 -43.34 -11.23
C PRO A 340 28.28 -44.58 -11.50
N THR A 341 27.89 -45.39 -12.47
CA THR A 341 28.70 -46.46 -13.06
C THR A 341 29.93 -45.81 -13.68
N VAL A 342 31.06 -46.02 -13.03
CA VAL A 342 32.37 -45.74 -13.59
C VAL A 342 32.59 -46.74 -14.72
N ARG A 343 32.64 -46.28 -15.95
CA ARG A 343 33.28 -47.00 -17.04
C ARG A 343 34.75 -46.63 -17.00
N SER A 344 35.58 -47.60 -16.69
CA SER A 344 36.99 -47.62 -16.96
C SER A 344 37.15 -47.91 -18.44
N ASP A 345 37.78 -47.03 -19.18
CA ASP A 345 38.51 -47.36 -20.39
C ASP A 345 39.91 -46.73 -20.21
N ASP A 346 40.85 -47.63 -19.93
CA ASP A 346 42.26 -47.42 -20.11
C ASP A 346 42.53 -47.34 -21.60
N ASP A 347 43.40 -46.48 -22.06
CA ASP A 347 44.48 -46.79 -23.02
C ASP A 347 45.40 -45.57 -23.21
N ASP A 348 46.62 -45.94 -23.25
CA ASP A 348 47.88 -45.23 -23.27
C ASP A 348 48.20 -44.49 -24.59
N ASP A 349 49.21 -43.67 -24.51
CA ASP A 349 50.33 -43.41 -25.41
C ASP A 349 50.56 -42.02 -25.97
N ASP A 350 51.63 -41.50 -25.46
CA ASP A 350 52.86 -40.93 -26.07
C ASP A 350 52.88 -39.73 -27.04
N ASP A 351 53.67 -38.77 -26.55
CA ASP A 351 54.71 -37.99 -27.23
C ASP A 351 54.45 -37.15 -28.52
N ASP A 352 54.70 -35.88 -28.51
CA ASP A 352 55.91 -35.21 -29.03
C ASP A 352 55.74 -33.71 -29.31
N HIS A 353 56.56 -32.88 -28.73
CA HIS A 353 56.84 -31.53 -29.18
C HIS A 353 57.78 -31.55 -30.42
N PRO A 354 57.85 -30.58 -31.34
CA PRO A 354 58.75 -29.44 -31.16
C PRO A 354 58.34 -28.06 -31.76
N SER A 355 58.84 -27.01 -31.14
CA SER A 355 59.06 -25.66 -31.68
C SER A 355 60.32 -25.53 -32.49
N PRO A 356 60.81 -24.37 -32.91
CA PRO A 356 60.36 -23.42 -33.96
C PRO A 356 61.46 -23.17 -35.03
N ARG A 357 61.19 -22.51 -36.13
CA ARG A 357 62.23 -21.85 -36.95
C ARG A 357 61.83 -20.59 -37.67
N ARG A 358 62.58 -19.52 -37.36
CA ARG A 358 62.71 -18.28 -38.15
C ARG A 358 63.17 -18.52 -39.57
N ARG A 359 62.73 -17.73 -40.53
CA ARG A 359 63.59 -17.20 -41.57
C ARG A 359 63.10 -15.87 -42.18
N SER A 360 64.04 -15.00 -42.36
CA SER A 360 64.05 -13.65 -42.88
C SER A 360 64.01 -13.58 -44.41
N GLY A 361 63.58 -12.43 -44.95
CA GLY A 361 64.04 -11.99 -46.27
C GLY A 361 63.17 -10.97 -46.97
N SER A 362 63.62 -9.71 -46.93
CA SER A 362 63.71 -8.66 -47.96
C SER A 362 62.48 -8.49 -48.90
N GLY A 363 61.94 -7.35 -49.16
CA GLY A 363 62.37 -6.00 -49.36
C GLY A 363 61.62 -5.35 -50.50
N ALA A 364 61.25 -4.10 -50.36
CA ALA A 364 61.01 -3.13 -51.44
C ALA A 364 59.88 -3.39 -52.45
N LYS A 365 58.68 -3.04 -52.09
CA LYS A 365 57.59 -2.53 -52.97
C LYS A 365 56.40 -1.94 -52.19
N THR A 366 56.65 -1.34 -51.02
CA THR A 366 55.64 -1.05 -50.04
C THR A 366 55.28 0.45 -49.86
N TRP A 367 55.81 1.35 -50.68
CA TRP A 367 55.54 2.81 -50.45
C TRP A 367 54.25 3.34 -51.08
N LEU A 368 53.72 2.73 -52.12
CA LEU A 368 52.48 3.14 -52.76
C LEU A 368 51.22 2.56 -52.12
N ILE A 369 51.33 1.42 -51.43
CA ILE A 369 50.22 0.78 -50.69
C ILE A 369 49.99 1.46 -49.34
N LEU A 370 51.02 2.02 -48.71
CA LEU A 370 50.92 2.70 -47.41
C LEU A 370 50.22 4.07 -47.52
N LEU A 371 50.30 4.77 -48.64
CA LEU A 371 49.59 6.06 -48.83
C LEU A 371 48.12 5.85 -49.05
N ALA A 372 47.68 4.83 -49.81
CA ALA A 372 46.28 4.47 -49.96
C ALA A 372 45.66 3.90 -48.68
N ALA A 373 46.46 3.16 -47.87
CA ALA A 373 46.03 2.65 -46.57
C ALA A 373 45.89 3.77 -45.49
N MET A 374 46.76 4.81 -45.54
CA MET A 374 46.61 5.95 -44.63
C MET A 374 45.38 6.83 -44.94
N VAL A 375 45.05 7.05 -46.20
CA VAL A 375 43.82 7.78 -46.55
C VAL A 375 42.57 6.96 -46.21
N GLY A 376 42.59 5.64 -46.47
CA GLY A 376 41.52 4.73 -46.06
C GLY A 376 41.37 4.66 -44.54
N ALA A 377 42.49 4.61 -43.79
CA ALA A 377 42.46 4.60 -42.31
C ALA A 377 41.99 5.95 -41.72
N ALA A 378 42.29 7.09 -42.38
CA ALA A 378 41.78 8.41 -41.96
C ALA A 378 40.29 8.52 -42.16
N VAL A 379 39.74 8.04 -43.30
CA VAL A 379 38.31 8.02 -43.57
C VAL A 379 37.56 7.07 -42.63
N LEU A 380 38.12 5.89 -42.38
CA LEU A 380 37.59 4.91 -41.42
C LEU A 380 37.73 5.42 -39.98
N GLY A 381 38.81 6.16 -39.68
CA GLY A 381 39.02 6.78 -38.35
C GLY A 381 38.02 7.89 -38.07
N VAL A 382 37.70 8.75 -39.04
CA VAL A 382 36.69 9.81 -38.90
C VAL A 382 35.28 9.20 -38.86
N ALA A 383 35.00 8.17 -39.65
CA ALA A 383 33.73 7.45 -39.58
C ALA A 383 33.59 6.69 -38.26
N GLY A 384 34.67 5.99 -37.79
CA GLY A 384 34.69 5.32 -36.51
C GLY A 384 34.61 6.28 -35.32
N TRP A 385 35.28 7.46 -35.42
CA TRP A 385 35.18 8.51 -34.40
C TRP A 385 33.76 9.08 -34.26
N ASN A 386 33.07 9.30 -35.39
CA ASN A 386 31.66 9.75 -35.35
C ASN A 386 30.74 8.68 -34.80
N ILE A 387 30.93 7.40 -35.14
CA ILE A 387 30.14 6.28 -34.60
C ILE A 387 30.38 6.14 -33.09
N VAL A 388 31.62 6.27 -32.63
CA VAL A 388 31.94 6.21 -31.17
C VAL A 388 31.40 7.42 -30.42
N LYS A 389 31.41 8.61 -31.07
CA LYS A 389 30.87 9.84 -30.47
C LYS A 389 29.35 9.80 -30.42
N ASP A 390 28.68 9.21 -31.39
CA ASP A 390 27.23 9.00 -31.38
C ASP A 390 26.83 7.95 -30.35
N GLN A 391 27.63 6.89 -30.13
CA GLN A 391 27.39 5.93 -29.06
C GLN A 391 27.59 6.50 -27.66
N GLN A 392 28.53 7.46 -27.47
CA GLN A 392 28.73 8.12 -26.17
C GLN A 392 27.61 9.14 -25.85
N ASN A 393 26.91 9.63 -26.84
CA ASN A 393 25.82 10.59 -26.70
C ASN A 393 24.42 9.94 -26.67
N ALA A 394 24.33 8.65 -26.95
CA ALA A 394 23.06 7.94 -27.01
C ALA A 394 22.49 7.69 -25.61
N ALA A 395 21.18 7.89 -25.46
CA ALA A 395 20.43 7.51 -24.28
C ALA A 395 20.03 6.04 -24.30
N ALA A 396 19.68 5.50 -23.15
CA ALA A 396 19.11 4.16 -23.00
C ALA A 396 17.81 4.22 -22.20
N LEU A 397 16.86 3.34 -22.57
CA LEU A 397 15.59 3.21 -21.89
C LEU A 397 15.41 1.76 -21.40
N ILE A 398 15.28 1.59 -20.10
CA ILE A 398 14.91 0.30 -19.49
C ILE A 398 13.40 0.35 -19.28
N VAL A 399 12.67 -0.63 -19.83
CA VAL A 399 11.22 -0.74 -19.66
C VAL A 399 10.87 -2.03 -18.96
N ASP A 400 10.09 -1.90 -17.92
CA ASP A 400 9.50 -3.01 -17.18
C ASP A 400 7.99 -2.81 -17.01
N SER A 401 7.24 -3.88 -16.78
CA SER A 401 5.82 -3.81 -16.51
C SER A 401 5.37 -4.90 -15.53
N ASN A 402 4.25 -4.66 -14.85
CA ASN A 402 3.62 -5.65 -13.98
C ASN A 402 3.06 -6.88 -14.73
N VAL A 403 3.16 -6.89 -16.07
CA VAL A 403 2.73 -8.00 -16.94
C VAL A 403 3.89 -8.41 -17.82
N PHE A 404 4.43 -9.59 -17.57
CA PHE A 404 5.58 -10.14 -18.32
C PHE A 404 5.30 -10.23 -19.83
N ALA A 405 6.35 -10.01 -20.63
CA ALA A 405 6.28 -9.98 -22.10
C ALA A 405 5.24 -8.99 -22.64
N THR A 406 5.16 -7.79 -22.04
CA THR A 406 4.42 -6.66 -22.63
C THR A 406 5.24 -6.10 -23.80
N VAL A 407 4.63 -5.97 -24.96
CA VAL A 407 5.28 -5.39 -26.15
C VAL A 407 5.45 -3.89 -25.95
N VAL A 408 6.68 -3.43 -26.12
CA VAL A 408 7.07 -2.03 -26.04
C VAL A 408 7.48 -1.58 -27.44
N GLU A 409 6.85 -0.53 -27.94
CA GLU A 409 7.21 0.13 -29.20
C GLU A 409 7.60 1.58 -28.90
N LEU A 410 8.83 1.95 -29.25
CA LEU A 410 9.33 3.32 -29.14
C LEU A 410 9.37 3.93 -30.53
N ASP A 411 8.81 5.14 -30.69
CA ASP A 411 8.80 5.90 -31.96
C ASP A 411 8.27 5.09 -33.15
N LYS A 412 7.19 4.38 -32.98
CA LYS A 412 6.60 3.40 -33.91
C LYS A 412 6.49 3.87 -35.37
N ASN A 413 6.27 5.16 -35.61
CA ASN A 413 6.03 5.74 -36.90
C ASN A 413 7.26 6.47 -37.46
N THR A 414 8.45 6.28 -36.91
CA THR A 414 9.68 6.97 -37.31
C THR A 414 10.76 6.00 -37.76
N THR A 415 11.84 6.52 -38.35
CA THR A 415 13.03 5.74 -38.72
C THR A 415 13.82 5.24 -37.51
N GLN A 416 13.49 5.69 -36.30
CA GLN A 416 14.12 5.31 -35.05
C GLN A 416 13.30 4.29 -34.26
N HIS A 417 12.30 3.67 -34.87
CA HIS A 417 11.46 2.66 -34.27
C HIS A 417 12.28 1.56 -33.58
N LYS A 418 12.05 1.34 -32.28
CA LYS A 418 12.62 0.24 -31.51
C LYS A 418 11.51 -0.54 -30.83
N ARG A 419 11.69 -1.85 -30.77
CA ARG A 419 10.72 -2.77 -30.17
C ARG A 419 11.39 -3.76 -29.25
N CYS A 420 10.77 -4.06 -28.12
CA CYS A 420 11.18 -5.12 -27.21
C CYS A 420 9.97 -5.69 -26.44
N GLU A 421 10.19 -6.67 -25.59
CA GLU A 421 9.18 -7.20 -24.65
C GLU A 421 9.71 -7.07 -23.22
N THR A 422 8.85 -6.61 -22.29
CA THR A 422 9.26 -6.37 -20.90
C THR A 422 9.56 -7.65 -20.13
N PRO A 423 10.56 -7.63 -19.23
CA PRO A 423 11.50 -6.54 -18.97
C PRO A 423 12.56 -6.42 -20.08
N CYS A 424 12.85 -5.22 -20.54
CA CYS A 424 13.81 -5.03 -21.63
C CYS A 424 14.57 -3.71 -21.55
N LYS A 425 15.68 -3.64 -22.32
CA LYS A 425 16.49 -2.45 -22.47
C LYS A 425 16.59 -2.06 -23.95
N LEU A 426 16.32 -0.80 -24.24
CA LEU A 426 16.50 -0.18 -25.55
C LEU A 426 17.71 0.75 -25.47
N ASP A 427 18.77 0.42 -26.20
CA ASP A 427 20.01 1.21 -26.25
C ASP A 427 20.10 2.01 -27.56
N GLY A 428 20.96 3.03 -27.58
CA GLY A 428 21.23 3.82 -28.78
C GLY A 428 20.05 4.68 -29.19
N ILE A 429 19.36 5.31 -28.24
CA ILE A 429 18.26 6.24 -28.49
C ILE A 429 18.84 7.65 -28.55
N LEU A 430 18.48 8.43 -29.56
CA LEU A 430 18.91 9.82 -29.66
C LEU A 430 18.28 10.65 -28.53
N PRO A 431 18.98 11.66 -27.98
CA PRO A 431 18.36 12.56 -27.00
C PRO A 431 17.19 13.33 -27.63
N GLY A 432 16.10 13.49 -26.88
CA GLY A 432 14.93 14.21 -27.34
C GLY A 432 13.63 13.67 -26.78
N GLN A 433 12.54 14.07 -27.42
CA GLN A 433 11.19 13.64 -27.10
C GLN A 433 10.87 12.37 -27.88
N HIS A 434 10.41 11.33 -27.18
CA HIS A 434 10.10 10.01 -27.73
C HIS A 434 8.70 9.59 -27.32
N GLU A 435 7.98 8.89 -28.20
CA GLU A 435 6.68 8.31 -27.91
C GLU A 435 6.84 6.81 -27.64
N ILE A 436 6.36 6.36 -26.49
CA ILE A 436 6.36 4.96 -26.09
C ILE A 436 4.94 4.41 -26.05
N GLU A 437 4.72 3.27 -26.68
CA GLU A 437 3.47 2.51 -26.65
C GLU A 437 3.71 1.13 -26.02
N LEU A 438 2.89 0.76 -25.04
CA LEU A 438 2.94 -0.56 -24.39
C LEU A 438 1.64 -1.31 -24.67
N ARG A 439 1.76 -2.54 -25.20
CA ARG A 439 0.62 -3.39 -25.56
C ARG A 439 0.77 -4.82 -25.03
N LYS A 440 -0.34 -5.37 -24.57
CA LYS A 440 -0.49 -6.79 -24.22
C LYS A 440 -1.93 -7.21 -24.46
N ASP A 441 -2.14 -8.38 -25.04
CA ASP A 441 -3.49 -8.89 -25.31
C ASP A 441 -4.29 -9.05 -24.01
N GLY A 442 -5.52 -8.53 -23.99
CA GLY A 442 -6.39 -8.50 -22.82
C GLY A 442 -6.09 -7.36 -21.83
N TYR A 443 -5.16 -6.46 -22.15
CA TYR A 443 -4.80 -5.30 -21.33
C TYR A 443 -5.02 -3.99 -22.10
N ILE A 444 -5.22 -2.90 -21.34
CA ILE A 444 -5.38 -1.56 -21.90
C ILE A 444 -4.04 -1.07 -22.44
N THR A 445 -3.99 -0.71 -23.72
CA THR A 445 -2.80 -0.10 -24.34
C THR A 445 -2.48 1.23 -23.67
N GLN A 446 -1.20 1.45 -23.34
CA GLN A 446 -0.72 2.71 -22.78
C GLN A 446 0.17 3.42 -23.78
N GLN A 447 0.00 4.73 -23.90
CA GLN A 447 0.85 5.63 -24.69
C GLN A 447 1.32 6.77 -23.82
N GLU A 448 2.61 7.11 -23.90
CA GLU A 448 3.20 8.19 -23.11
C GLU A 448 4.36 8.83 -23.88
N THR A 449 4.61 10.08 -23.62
CA THR A 449 5.75 10.81 -24.18
C THR A 449 6.86 10.90 -23.13
N LEU A 450 8.08 10.53 -23.51
CA LEU A 450 9.27 10.56 -22.67
C LEU A 450 10.27 11.58 -23.21
N MET A 451 11.00 12.26 -22.32
CA MET A 451 12.11 13.12 -22.68
C MET A 451 13.41 12.47 -22.23
N LEU A 452 14.28 12.07 -23.16
CA LEU A 452 15.58 11.44 -22.88
C LEU A 452 16.71 12.44 -23.10
N LYS A 453 17.65 12.50 -22.14
CA LYS A 453 18.82 13.38 -22.22
C LYS A 453 20.03 12.61 -22.72
N THR A 454 21.00 13.35 -23.25
CA THR A 454 22.28 12.82 -23.73
C THR A 454 22.97 11.95 -22.69
N GLY A 455 23.28 10.68 -23.04
CA GLY A 455 23.97 9.73 -22.19
C GLY A 455 23.18 9.23 -20.97
N GLU A 456 21.89 9.58 -20.86
CA GLU A 456 21.03 9.19 -19.74
C GLU A 456 20.48 7.77 -19.93
N THR A 457 20.51 6.96 -18.87
CA THR A 457 19.73 5.73 -18.80
C THR A 457 18.49 5.98 -17.97
N GLN A 458 17.33 6.05 -18.60
CA GLN A 458 16.04 6.22 -17.93
C GLN A 458 15.36 4.86 -17.74
N THR A 459 14.76 4.64 -16.56
CA THR A 459 13.96 3.45 -16.31
C THR A 459 12.48 3.80 -16.26
N LYS A 460 11.67 3.08 -17.05
CA LYS A 460 10.21 3.18 -17.06
C LYS A 460 9.59 1.89 -16.57
N VAL A 461 8.79 1.97 -15.51
CA VAL A 461 7.96 0.86 -15.07
C VAL A 461 6.51 1.18 -15.38
N ALA A 462 5.91 0.38 -16.25
CA ALA A 462 4.53 0.55 -16.69
C ALA A 462 3.60 -0.36 -15.90
N LYS A 463 2.43 0.15 -15.52
CA LYS A 463 1.39 -0.65 -14.87
C LYS A 463 0.27 -0.93 -15.85
N MET A 464 0.29 -2.13 -16.44
CA MET A 464 -0.74 -2.61 -17.35
C MET A 464 -1.99 -3.03 -16.58
N PHE A 465 -3.18 -2.66 -17.06
CA PHE A 465 -4.47 -2.96 -16.48
C PHE A 465 -5.26 -3.85 -17.42
N LYS A 466 -5.88 -4.92 -16.91
CA LYS A 466 -6.76 -5.75 -17.72
C LYS A 466 -7.98 -4.98 -18.19
N VAL A 467 -8.38 -5.27 -19.41
CA VAL A 467 -9.61 -4.71 -20.00
C VAL A 467 -10.80 -5.10 -19.13
N GLY A 468 -11.56 -4.08 -18.66
CA GLY A 468 -12.76 -4.28 -17.83
C GLY A 468 -12.55 -4.48 -16.32
N GLU A 469 -11.30 -4.60 -15.83
CA GLU A 469 -11.03 -4.67 -14.36
C GLU A 469 -11.07 -3.30 -13.67
N GLN A 470 -10.84 -2.23 -14.41
CA GLN A 470 -10.93 -0.88 -13.86
C GLN A 470 -12.19 -0.18 -14.31
N THR A 471 -12.74 0.64 -13.44
CA THR A 471 -13.90 1.48 -13.73
C THR A 471 -13.51 2.95 -13.64
N THR A 472 -14.15 3.77 -14.47
CA THR A 472 -14.13 5.22 -14.39
C THR A 472 -15.55 5.74 -14.19
N MET A 473 -15.69 7.01 -13.80
CA MET A 473 -17.02 7.60 -13.54
C MET A 473 -17.54 8.38 -14.72
N VAL A 474 -18.81 8.15 -15.06
CA VAL A 474 -19.57 8.96 -16.03
C VAL A 474 -20.76 9.59 -15.31
N GLU A 475 -20.81 10.92 -15.25
CA GLU A 475 -21.95 11.67 -14.76
C GLU A 475 -23.02 11.74 -15.84
N VAL A 476 -24.19 11.11 -15.59
CA VAL A 476 -25.31 11.02 -16.55
C VAL A 476 -26.44 11.92 -16.09
N ARG A 477 -26.87 12.83 -16.97
CA ARG A 477 -28.01 13.70 -16.77
C ARG A 477 -29.05 13.49 -17.86
N SER A 478 -30.30 13.73 -17.57
CA SER A 478 -31.35 13.74 -18.58
C SER A 478 -32.36 14.86 -18.33
N GLU A 479 -32.97 15.32 -19.38
CA GLU A 479 -34.12 16.19 -19.34
C GLU A 479 -35.29 15.52 -20.08
N PRO A 480 -36.39 15.20 -19.37
CA PRO A 480 -36.61 15.38 -17.92
C PRO A 480 -35.78 14.41 -17.08
N GLY A 481 -35.39 14.83 -15.86
CA GLY A 481 -34.64 14.01 -14.91
C GLY A 481 -35.42 12.79 -14.42
N GLY A 482 -34.76 11.84 -13.74
CA GLY A 482 -35.36 10.59 -13.25
C GLY A 482 -35.57 9.55 -14.37
N ALA A 483 -34.67 9.50 -15.34
CA ALA A 483 -34.61 8.45 -16.34
C ALA A 483 -33.68 7.33 -15.86
N ARG A 484 -34.08 6.08 -16.07
CA ARG A 484 -33.27 4.88 -15.74
C ARG A 484 -32.03 4.81 -16.60
N ILE A 485 -30.88 4.55 -15.99
CA ILE A 485 -29.57 4.52 -16.68
C ILE A 485 -29.17 3.08 -16.97
N PHE A 486 -28.79 2.79 -18.21
CA PHE A 486 -28.22 1.53 -18.65
C PHE A 486 -26.79 1.77 -19.16
N VAL A 487 -25.88 0.90 -18.76
CA VAL A 487 -24.46 0.89 -19.19
C VAL A 487 -24.23 -0.38 -19.99
N ASN A 488 -23.85 -0.26 -21.28
CA ASN A 488 -23.69 -1.39 -22.19
C ASN A 488 -24.89 -2.35 -22.12
N ASP A 489 -26.10 -1.79 -22.22
CA ASP A 489 -27.41 -2.47 -22.13
C ASP A 489 -27.73 -3.18 -20.79
N LYS A 490 -26.88 -3.07 -19.80
CA LYS A 490 -27.15 -3.56 -18.43
C LYS A 490 -27.72 -2.43 -17.59
N ASP A 491 -28.82 -2.73 -16.88
CA ASP A 491 -29.43 -1.81 -15.91
C ASP A 491 -28.43 -1.47 -14.82
N SER A 492 -28.09 -0.19 -14.68
CA SER A 492 -27.16 0.29 -13.64
C SER A 492 -27.78 0.30 -12.23
N GLY A 493 -29.10 0.23 -12.12
CA GLY A 493 -29.81 0.39 -10.86
C GLY A 493 -30.07 1.85 -10.46
N PHE A 494 -29.63 2.84 -11.26
CA PHE A 494 -29.69 4.26 -10.94
C PHE A 494 -30.51 5.07 -11.94
N ASP A 495 -31.05 6.19 -11.48
CA ASP A 495 -31.82 7.14 -12.27
C ASP A 495 -31.10 8.49 -12.35
N THR A 496 -31.26 9.22 -13.47
CA THR A 496 -30.63 10.53 -13.70
C THR A 496 -31.20 11.63 -12.76
N PRO A 497 -30.38 12.59 -12.29
CA PRO A 497 -28.93 12.70 -12.52
C PRO A 497 -28.13 11.81 -11.56
N PHE A 498 -27.20 11.02 -12.09
CA PHE A 498 -26.35 10.15 -11.29
C PHE A 498 -24.97 9.90 -11.95
N ALA A 499 -23.92 9.68 -11.13
CA ALA A 499 -22.61 9.29 -11.61
C ALA A 499 -22.46 7.75 -11.52
N VAL A 500 -22.40 7.09 -12.66
CA VAL A 500 -22.28 5.63 -12.76
C VAL A 500 -20.84 5.21 -12.99
N ASN A 501 -20.42 4.09 -12.40
CA ASN A 501 -19.15 3.46 -12.71
C ASN A 501 -19.28 2.66 -14.01
N VAL A 502 -18.41 2.95 -14.96
CA VAL A 502 -18.35 2.26 -16.25
C VAL A 502 -17.00 1.58 -16.44
N PRO A 503 -16.91 0.45 -17.15
CA PRO A 503 -15.63 -0.22 -17.40
C PRO A 503 -14.72 0.68 -18.23
N ALA A 504 -13.46 0.87 -17.78
CA ALA A 504 -12.47 1.65 -18.47
C ALA A 504 -11.74 0.81 -19.54
N GLY A 505 -11.27 1.46 -20.59
CA GLY A 505 -10.51 0.81 -21.67
C GLY A 505 -11.33 -0.03 -22.64
N VAL A 506 -12.66 0.04 -22.56
CA VAL A 506 -13.61 -0.56 -23.52
C VAL A 506 -14.58 0.48 -24.03
N GLU A 507 -15.25 0.17 -25.12
CA GLU A 507 -16.32 1.01 -25.62
C GLU A 507 -17.49 1.03 -24.64
N VAL A 508 -17.92 2.23 -24.26
CA VAL A 508 -19.00 2.44 -23.31
C VAL A 508 -20.18 3.09 -24.02
N THR A 509 -21.35 2.48 -23.87
CA THR A 509 -22.62 3.02 -24.33
C THR A 509 -23.51 3.29 -23.14
N ILE A 510 -24.05 4.51 -23.06
CA ILE A 510 -25.04 4.90 -22.07
C ILE A 510 -26.40 5.05 -22.75
N ARG A 511 -27.39 4.38 -22.18
CA ARG A 511 -28.79 4.48 -22.60
C ARG A 511 -29.65 4.94 -21.42
N VAL A 512 -30.56 5.85 -21.66
CA VAL A 512 -31.51 6.34 -20.62
C VAL A 512 -32.96 6.07 -21.06
N GLU A 513 -33.77 5.60 -20.11
CA GLU A 513 -35.19 5.26 -20.35
C GLU A 513 -36.07 5.91 -19.29
N LYS A 514 -37.19 6.44 -19.72
CA LYS A 514 -38.21 6.98 -18.84
C LYS A 514 -39.63 6.70 -19.36
N LYS A 515 -40.50 6.29 -18.48
CA LYS A 515 -41.91 6.00 -18.85
C LYS A 515 -42.59 7.23 -19.48
N GLY A 516 -43.10 7.07 -20.70
CA GLY A 516 -43.74 8.15 -21.47
C GLY A 516 -42.77 8.91 -22.39
N PHE A 517 -41.49 8.56 -22.43
CA PHE A 517 -40.49 9.16 -23.30
C PHE A 517 -39.81 8.08 -24.15
N LEU A 518 -39.29 8.49 -25.32
CA LEU A 518 -38.49 7.61 -26.17
C LEU A 518 -37.12 7.40 -25.52
N PRO A 519 -36.61 6.16 -25.49
CA PRO A 519 -35.26 5.89 -24.98
C PRO A 519 -34.21 6.60 -25.85
N VAL A 520 -33.16 7.11 -25.20
CA VAL A 520 -32.05 7.77 -25.89
C VAL A 520 -30.76 7.07 -25.50
N GLN A 521 -29.92 6.82 -26.50
CA GLN A 521 -28.63 6.12 -26.34
C GLN A 521 -27.50 6.91 -26.98
N GLN A 522 -26.30 6.87 -26.35
CA GLN A 522 -25.11 7.50 -26.87
C GLN A 522 -23.89 6.61 -26.59
N SER A 523 -23.08 6.33 -27.64
CA SER A 523 -21.75 5.74 -27.44
C SER A 523 -20.77 6.83 -27.02
N LEU A 524 -20.03 6.57 -25.95
CA LEU A 524 -18.97 7.44 -25.44
C LEU A 524 -17.58 7.04 -25.94
N GLY A 525 -17.49 5.95 -26.74
CA GLY A 525 -16.23 5.36 -27.16
C GLY A 525 -15.46 4.74 -25.99
N VAL A 526 -14.16 4.55 -26.17
CA VAL A 526 -13.27 4.04 -25.13
C VAL A 526 -12.92 5.17 -24.16
N ILE A 527 -13.17 4.96 -22.87
CA ILE A 527 -12.86 5.95 -21.84
C ILE A 527 -11.61 5.50 -21.08
N PRO A 528 -10.52 6.30 -21.05
CA PRO A 528 -9.32 6.01 -20.27
C PRO A 528 -9.60 5.95 -18.76
N VAL A 529 -8.78 5.19 -18.01
CA VAL A 529 -8.90 5.04 -16.54
C VAL A 529 -8.80 6.37 -15.78
N THR A 530 -8.06 7.31 -16.34
CA THR A 530 -7.78 8.63 -15.72
C THR A 530 -8.80 9.69 -16.06
N GLU A 531 -9.76 9.40 -16.95
CA GLU A 531 -10.73 10.38 -17.47
C GLU A 531 -12.13 10.10 -16.88
N SER A 532 -12.78 11.14 -16.36
CA SER A 532 -14.21 11.12 -16.06
C SER A 532 -14.97 11.92 -17.10
N ARG A 533 -16.18 11.47 -17.48
CA ARG A 533 -16.99 12.15 -18.50
C ARG A 533 -18.34 12.57 -17.93
N LYS A 534 -18.90 13.62 -18.55
CA LYS A 534 -20.27 14.07 -18.32
C LYS A 534 -21.06 13.92 -19.61
N VAL A 535 -22.27 13.36 -19.50
CA VAL A 535 -23.17 13.18 -20.64
C VAL A 535 -24.58 13.64 -20.25
N SER A 536 -25.24 14.37 -21.15
CA SER A 536 -26.58 14.89 -20.94
C SER A 536 -27.50 14.48 -22.08
N PHE A 537 -28.66 13.94 -21.74
CA PHE A 537 -29.66 13.44 -22.68
C PHE A 537 -30.90 14.31 -22.67
N ILE A 538 -31.40 14.71 -23.85
CA ILE A 538 -32.70 15.33 -24.01
C ILE A 538 -33.64 14.26 -24.56
N MET A 539 -34.69 13.91 -23.79
CA MET A 539 -35.61 12.84 -24.15
C MET A 539 -36.88 13.42 -24.76
N LYS A 540 -37.31 12.88 -25.88
CA LYS A 540 -38.57 13.28 -26.53
C LYS A 540 -39.74 12.48 -25.97
N ASP A 541 -40.92 13.11 -25.86
CA ASP A 541 -42.11 12.38 -25.46
C ASP A 541 -42.50 11.30 -26.49
N SER A 542 -43.39 10.41 -26.12
CA SER A 542 -43.88 9.32 -26.99
C SER A 542 -44.52 9.78 -28.31
N LYS A 543 -44.76 11.10 -28.47
CA LYS A 543 -45.27 11.76 -29.68
C LYS A 543 -44.22 12.53 -30.45
N GLY A 544 -42.92 12.43 -30.01
CA GLY A 544 -41.76 13.03 -30.69
C GLY A 544 -41.58 14.53 -30.42
N LYS A 545 -42.28 15.14 -29.46
CA LYS A 545 -42.09 16.54 -29.09
C LYS A 545 -40.92 16.71 -28.15
N ASP A 546 -40.04 17.71 -28.43
CA ASP A 546 -38.99 18.15 -27.50
C ASP A 546 -39.59 18.84 -26.26
N PRO A 547 -39.08 18.53 -25.06
CA PRO A 547 -39.47 19.22 -23.85
C PRO A 547 -39.12 20.71 -23.84
N SER A 548 -38.29 21.19 -24.75
CA SER A 548 -37.79 22.58 -24.86
C SER A 548 -38.75 23.60 -25.48
N THR A 549 -39.99 23.25 -25.76
CA THR A 549 -41.01 24.25 -26.22
C THR A 549 -41.74 24.98 -25.10
N VAL A 550 -41.33 24.82 -23.84
CA VAL A 550 -41.74 25.66 -22.72
C VAL A 550 -40.64 26.67 -22.47
N LYS A 551 -40.91 27.96 -22.74
CA LYS A 551 -39.98 29.09 -22.63
C LYS A 551 -39.08 29.04 -21.40
N PRO A 552 -37.79 29.33 -21.54
CA PRO A 552 -36.87 29.40 -20.40
C PRO A 552 -37.16 30.66 -19.58
N ILE A 553 -37.53 30.47 -18.33
CA ILE A 553 -37.50 31.54 -17.33
C ILE A 553 -36.17 31.35 -16.59
N HIS A 554 -35.25 32.34 -16.80
CA HIS A 554 -34.01 32.60 -16.02
C HIS A 554 -32.73 31.79 -16.31
N GLU A 555 -32.08 32.09 -17.42
CA GLU A 555 -30.62 32.19 -17.49
C GLU A 555 -30.21 33.68 -17.33
N LYS A 556 -30.14 34.17 -16.13
CA LYS A 556 -29.47 35.43 -15.75
C LYS A 556 -29.39 35.57 -14.24
N LYS A 557 -28.65 34.66 -13.58
CA LYS A 557 -28.27 34.83 -12.16
C LYS A 557 -27.12 33.96 -11.65
N GLU A 558 -26.33 33.37 -12.50
CA GLU A 558 -25.17 32.57 -12.02
C GLU A 558 -23.81 33.30 -12.07
N GLU A 559 -23.70 34.45 -12.73
CA GLU A 559 -22.43 35.23 -12.72
C GLU A 559 -22.34 36.32 -11.62
N GLN A 560 -23.36 36.49 -10.79
CA GLN A 560 -23.32 37.46 -9.67
C GLN A 560 -23.33 36.83 -8.27
N ILE A 561 -23.23 35.52 -8.15
CA ILE A 561 -23.19 34.82 -6.85
C ILE A 561 -21.77 34.39 -6.42
N ALA A 562 -20.79 34.49 -7.32
CA ALA A 562 -19.38 34.19 -6.98
C ALA A 562 -18.64 35.30 -6.24
N SER A 563 -19.17 36.52 -6.17
CA SER A 563 -18.55 37.67 -5.50
C SER A 563 -19.21 38.14 -4.19
N LYS A 564 -20.18 37.38 -3.65
CA LYS A 564 -20.87 37.71 -2.40
C LYS A 564 -20.91 36.60 -1.35
N LYS A 565 -19.93 35.72 -1.32
CA LYS A 565 -19.80 34.66 -0.29
C LYS A 565 -18.70 34.88 0.75
N GLU A 566 -18.21 36.10 0.92
CA GLU A 566 -17.24 36.44 1.97
C GLU A 566 -17.70 37.52 2.98
N GLN A 567 -18.97 37.82 3.06
CA GLN A 567 -19.48 38.66 4.17
C GLN A 567 -20.89 38.22 4.46
N HIS A 568 -21.10 37.36 5.45
CA HIS A 568 -22.24 37.26 6.38
C HIS A 568 -22.15 35.91 7.13
N ALA A 569 -21.22 35.86 8.05
CA ALA A 569 -21.33 35.07 9.26
C ALA A 569 -21.81 36.05 10.35
N GLU A 570 -23.04 35.97 10.74
CA GLU A 570 -23.75 36.60 11.86
C GLU A 570 -25.01 37.31 11.38
N ASP A 571 -26.08 36.53 11.28
CA ASP A 571 -27.41 36.99 11.64
C ASP A 571 -28.34 35.77 11.82
N GLY A 572 -28.80 35.57 13.04
CA GLY A 572 -29.73 34.52 13.43
C GLY A 572 -31.09 34.74 12.83
N LEU A 573 -31.40 33.99 11.77
CA LEU A 573 -32.78 33.78 11.31
C LEU A 573 -33.26 32.44 11.84
N LYS A 574 -34.28 32.48 12.69
CA LYS A 574 -35.11 31.34 13.10
C LYS A 574 -35.70 30.71 11.84
N SER A 575 -35.09 29.63 11.36
CA SER A 575 -35.65 28.81 10.28
C SER A 575 -36.67 27.87 10.90
N ASP A 576 -37.93 27.96 10.46
CA ASP A 576 -39.04 27.05 10.86
C ASP A 576 -38.83 25.62 10.28
N ARG A 577 -37.67 25.27 9.82
CA ARG A 577 -37.35 24.00 9.15
C ARG A 577 -36.20 23.29 9.85
N ALA A 578 -36.24 21.96 9.81
CA ALA A 578 -35.18 21.10 10.30
C ALA A 578 -34.58 20.27 9.15
N TYR A 579 -33.38 19.72 9.35
CA TYR A 579 -32.69 18.94 8.33
C TYR A 579 -32.28 17.59 8.89
N LEU A 580 -32.43 16.52 8.08
CA LEU A 580 -32.05 15.17 8.43
C LEU A 580 -31.05 14.61 7.41
N THR A 581 -29.94 14.04 7.89
CA THR A 581 -29.00 13.23 7.09
C THR A 581 -29.12 11.79 7.53
N VAL A 582 -29.37 10.86 6.60
CA VAL A 582 -29.46 9.41 6.89
C VAL A 582 -28.34 8.66 6.21
N MET A 583 -27.52 7.93 6.97
CA MET A 583 -26.44 7.07 6.49
C MET A 583 -26.61 5.67 7.06
N THR A 584 -26.61 4.65 6.22
CA THR A 584 -26.75 3.25 6.65
C THR A 584 -25.71 2.34 5.97
N THR A 585 -25.30 1.31 6.67
CA THR A 585 -24.52 0.20 6.16
C THR A 585 -25.26 -1.11 6.49
N PRO A 586 -25.71 -1.90 5.51
CA PRO A 586 -25.65 -1.64 4.07
C PRO A 586 -26.56 -0.47 3.64
N VAL A 587 -26.43 -0.06 2.38
CA VAL A 587 -27.34 0.94 1.78
C VAL A 587 -28.78 0.46 1.91
N THR A 588 -29.68 1.33 2.40
CA THR A 588 -31.11 1.03 2.54
C THR A 588 -31.97 2.01 1.78
N GLN A 589 -33.12 1.56 1.35
CA GLN A 589 -34.20 2.44 0.92
C GLN A 589 -34.76 3.12 2.16
N VAL A 590 -34.84 4.46 2.14
CA VAL A 590 -35.24 5.29 3.25
C VAL A 590 -36.66 5.83 2.98
N PHE A 591 -37.54 5.61 3.94
CA PHE A 591 -38.87 6.24 3.97
C PHE A 591 -38.91 7.16 5.18
N ILE A 592 -39.50 8.32 5.00
CA ILE A 592 -39.78 9.29 6.07
C ILE A 592 -41.28 9.50 6.12
N ASP A 593 -41.88 9.21 7.27
CA ASP A 593 -43.33 9.26 7.49
C ASP A 593 -44.10 8.52 6.37
N ASP A 594 -43.67 7.28 6.11
CA ASP A 594 -44.20 6.35 5.10
C ASP A 594 -44.00 6.80 3.64
N LYS A 595 -43.36 7.95 3.39
CA LYS A 595 -43.04 8.42 2.04
C LYS A 595 -41.62 8.01 1.65
N ALA A 596 -41.45 7.33 0.51
CA ALA A 596 -40.16 6.98 -0.01
C ALA A 596 -39.35 8.23 -0.40
N VAL A 597 -38.16 8.38 0.16
CA VAL A 597 -37.30 9.54 -0.04
C VAL A 597 -36.12 9.20 -0.96
N GLY A 598 -35.66 7.95 -0.94
CA GLY A 598 -34.53 7.47 -1.76
C GLY A 598 -33.71 6.41 -1.02
N ASN A 599 -32.49 6.17 -1.50
CA ASN A 599 -31.56 5.26 -0.84
C ASN A 599 -30.53 6.04 -0.03
N SER A 600 -30.09 5.49 1.12
CA SER A 600 -28.98 6.06 1.88
C SER A 600 -27.68 6.02 1.08
N PRO A 601 -26.79 7.03 1.21
CA PRO A 601 -26.86 8.17 2.09
C PRO A 601 -27.79 9.28 1.55
N ILE A 602 -28.73 9.74 2.39
CA ILE A 602 -29.53 10.93 2.13
C ILE A 602 -28.89 12.09 2.87
N GLN A 603 -28.55 13.17 2.16
CA GLN A 603 -27.89 14.33 2.75
C GLN A 603 -28.87 15.49 2.87
N ARG A 604 -28.97 16.04 4.09
CA ARG A 604 -29.63 17.29 4.40
C ARG A 604 -31.09 17.38 3.85
N TYR A 605 -31.87 16.32 4.08
CA TYR A 605 -33.28 16.29 3.72
C TYR A 605 -34.07 17.24 4.63
N GLU A 606 -34.90 18.10 4.03
CA GLU A 606 -35.63 19.14 4.73
C GLU A 606 -36.94 18.57 5.28
N LEU A 607 -37.21 18.81 6.58
CA LEU A 607 -38.37 18.36 7.31
C LEU A 607 -38.96 19.49 8.17
N SER A 608 -40.22 19.34 8.57
CA SER A 608 -40.80 20.18 9.63
C SER A 608 -40.21 19.82 10.98
N PRO A 609 -40.11 20.72 11.96
CA PRO A 609 -39.83 20.34 13.33
C PRO A 609 -40.92 19.42 13.88
N GLY A 610 -40.53 18.40 14.65
CA GLY A 610 -41.43 17.42 15.24
C GLY A 610 -40.88 16.01 15.23
N GLU A 611 -41.70 15.03 15.60
CA GLU A 611 -41.39 13.63 15.53
C GLU A 611 -41.60 13.07 14.12
N HIS A 612 -40.60 12.38 13.59
CA HIS A 612 -40.62 11.72 12.30
C HIS A 612 -40.29 10.25 12.43
N LYS A 613 -40.90 9.38 11.61
CA LYS A 613 -40.64 7.94 11.56
C LYS A 613 -39.81 7.62 10.32
N ILE A 614 -38.55 7.18 10.56
CA ILE A 614 -37.62 6.81 9.49
C ILE A 614 -37.61 5.29 9.34
N ARG A 615 -38.11 4.78 8.21
CA ARG A 615 -38.08 3.36 7.88
C ARG A 615 -36.92 3.07 6.93
N LEU A 616 -36.06 2.12 7.32
CA LEU A 616 -34.86 1.69 6.59
C LEU A 616 -35.10 0.28 6.07
N ARG A 617 -35.18 0.11 4.74
CA ARG A 617 -35.47 -1.18 4.12
C ARG A 617 -34.41 -1.63 3.14
N ASN A 618 -33.98 -2.90 3.24
CA ASN A 618 -33.13 -3.55 2.27
C ASN A 618 -33.57 -5.01 2.12
N SER A 619 -34.15 -5.37 0.96
CA SER A 619 -34.69 -6.71 0.70
C SER A 619 -33.57 -7.76 0.55
N THR A 620 -32.39 -7.39 0.07
CA THR A 620 -31.26 -8.31 -0.11
C THR A 620 -30.75 -8.86 1.22
N TYR A 621 -30.77 -8.02 2.27
CA TYR A 621 -30.29 -8.38 3.62
C TYR A 621 -31.42 -8.59 4.62
N ASN A 622 -32.70 -8.67 4.14
CA ASN A 622 -33.89 -8.81 4.96
C ASN A 622 -34.01 -7.78 6.10
N ILE A 623 -33.63 -6.51 5.80
CA ILE A 623 -33.68 -5.41 6.74
C ILE A 623 -34.99 -4.64 6.53
N ASP A 624 -35.76 -4.44 7.61
CA ASP A 624 -36.92 -3.55 7.69
C ASP A 624 -36.96 -3.00 9.12
N LYS A 625 -36.36 -1.83 9.34
CA LYS A 625 -36.27 -1.20 10.66
C LYS A 625 -36.89 0.16 10.67
N MET A 626 -37.64 0.46 11.75
CA MET A 626 -38.22 1.76 12.02
C MET A 626 -37.43 2.50 13.09
N VAL A 627 -37.08 3.75 12.85
CA VAL A 627 -36.32 4.61 13.78
C VAL A 627 -37.08 5.92 13.96
N PRO A 628 -37.58 6.23 15.16
CA PRO A 628 -38.14 7.54 15.44
C PRO A 628 -37.01 8.58 15.57
N VAL A 629 -37.25 9.78 15.03
CA VAL A 629 -36.32 10.92 15.11
C VAL A 629 -37.15 12.18 15.46
N GLU A 630 -36.76 12.86 16.53
CA GLU A 630 -37.33 14.14 16.92
C GLU A 630 -36.44 15.28 16.42
N LEU A 631 -36.99 16.24 15.68
CA LEU A 631 -36.28 17.36 15.09
C LEU A 631 -36.77 18.68 15.66
N LYS A 632 -35.85 19.56 16.07
CA LYS A 632 -36.13 20.92 16.50
C LYS A 632 -35.95 21.91 15.36
N ALA A 633 -36.65 23.01 15.40
CA ALA A 633 -36.51 24.09 14.41
C ALA A 633 -35.06 24.57 14.29
N GLY A 634 -34.53 24.62 13.07
CA GLY A 634 -33.14 24.95 12.77
C GLY A 634 -32.14 23.82 13.00
N GLN A 635 -32.54 22.66 13.52
CA GLN A 635 -31.64 21.53 13.81
C GLN A 635 -31.26 20.76 12.54
N HIS A 636 -30.02 20.32 12.49
CA HIS A 636 -29.53 19.33 11.50
C HIS A 636 -29.14 18.06 12.22
N GLU A 637 -30.00 17.03 12.14
CA GLU A 637 -29.77 15.72 12.77
C GLU A 637 -29.10 14.75 11.80
N LYS A 638 -28.22 13.88 12.32
CA LYS A 638 -27.53 12.84 11.54
C LYS A 638 -27.86 11.46 12.09
N LEU A 639 -28.68 10.70 11.36
CA LEU A 639 -29.01 9.32 11.65
C LEU A 639 -27.99 8.39 10.94
N VAL A 640 -27.00 7.90 11.68
CA VAL A 640 -26.02 6.91 11.19
C VAL A 640 -26.35 5.57 11.81
N ARG A 641 -26.56 4.53 10.99
CA ARG A 641 -26.87 3.17 11.46
C ARG A 641 -26.07 2.11 10.73
N ASN A 642 -25.44 1.25 11.49
CA ASN A 642 -25.00 -0.06 11.01
C ASN A 642 -26.14 -1.05 11.28
N LEU A 643 -26.58 -1.76 10.24
CA LEU A 643 -27.79 -2.59 10.28
C LEU A 643 -27.49 -4.10 10.15
N PHE A 644 -26.16 -4.45 10.13
CA PHE A 644 -25.72 -5.85 10.25
C PHE A 644 -25.74 -6.32 11.69
#